data_f9da5946ea1eab56182f251cad8416b3
#
_entry.id   f9da5946ea1eab56182f251cad8416b3
#
_cell.length_a   1.000
_cell.length_b   1.000
_cell.length_c   1.000
_cell.angle_alpha   90.00
_cell.angle_beta   90.00
_cell.angle_gamma   90.00
#
_symmetry.space_group_name_H-M   'P 1'
#
loop_
_entity.id
_entity.type
_entity.pdbx_description
1 polymer ?
#
loop_
_entity_poly.entity_id
_entity_poly.type
_entity_poly.pdbx_seq_one_letter_code
_entity_poly.pdbx_strand_id
1 'polypeptide(L)'
;MKFTDGFWLTREGFDIQHPRTVRDVAISEEKVTLYAPCKEIQHRGDTLNLPSLTIELSSPMENVLKVKAWHHKGGVKKLPSFDVKAEAVSLQAERTENVTSFRSGDVKVEIAHNPFTITFYQGDLKLTDVDPKGIAWIKGPQKESYMRGQLNLGVGENVYGLGERFTPFVKNGQIVDVWNEDGGTSSEQSYKNIPFYISNRGYGVLVNHPEKVSFEVGSEAVSKTQFSVEGEQLEYYIIGGSTLKDVLTNYTELTGKPALPPAWSYGLWLTTSFTTEYNEETVNHFVDGMAERDIPLSVFHFDCFWMKEFEWCNFEWDKDAFPEPEAMLRRLKEKGLKICVWINPYIAEKSKLFDEAAEHGYLLKKANGDVWQWDLWQAGMGVVDFTNPKACEWYCSKLKALLDMGVDSFKTDFGERIPTNVVYYDGSDPNRMHNYYAYQYNKVVFDLLEKEKGKQEAVVFARSAAVGSQKFPVHWGGDCNATYESMAESLRGGLSLSLSGFGYWSHDIGGFENTASPDVFKRWTAFGLLSSHSRLHGSSSYRVPWLFDEEAVEVTKHFSKLKNQLMPYLFSTSVENHKTGVPVMRPMILEFADDPNTHVLDRQYMLGSSLLVAPIMNEDGVGSCYLPHGKWTHYLTKEVVEGGSWQKETYDYMSLPLFVRENSILAIGSVDSRPDYDFSNDVTFECYQFVDNKEASAFVTDINGVVKGEIKAVKEGNKISVETKMPDLSYTIVLNGVQTITSTSAGNVEQSSDGVRIQLNNSQAFEIIL
;
A
#
# COMPACT_ATOMS: atom_id res chain seq x y z
N MET A 1 23.48 -5.96 -0.86
CA MET A 1 24.91 -6.04 -0.47
C MET A 1 25.77 -6.24 -1.71
N LYS A 2 26.91 -5.56 -1.80
CA LYS A 2 27.83 -5.66 -2.95
C LYS A 2 28.92 -6.68 -2.70
N PHE A 3 29.17 -7.56 -3.66
CA PHE A 3 30.16 -8.63 -3.62
C PHE A 3 31.32 -8.42 -4.59
N THR A 4 31.17 -7.49 -5.53
CA THR A 4 32.20 -7.17 -6.51
C THR A 4 32.72 -5.74 -6.34
N ASP A 5 33.94 -5.51 -6.78
CA ASP A 5 34.55 -4.19 -6.89
C ASP A 5 34.59 -3.81 -8.38
N GLY A 6 33.71 -2.88 -8.72
CA GLY A 6 33.31 -2.69 -10.10
C GLY A 6 32.67 -3.96 -10.67
N PHE A 7 32.70 -4.13 -11.98
CA PHE A 7 32.10 -5.28 -12.68
C PHE A 7 33.02 -6.52 -12.74
N TRP A 8 34.32 -6.33 -12.51
CA TRP A 8 35.36 -7.32 -12.86
C TRP A 8 35.94 -8.09 -11.68
N LEU A 9 36.10 -7.45 -10.55
CA LEU A 9 36.82 -8.02 -9.41
C LEU A 9 35.84 -8.46 -8.29
N THR A 10 36.11 -9.62 -7.73
CA THR A 10 35.47 -10.02 -6.48
C THR A 10 36.11 -9.21 -5.33
N ARG A 11 35.31 -8.71 -4.39
CA ARG A 11 35.81 -8.03 -3.20
C ARG A 11 36.63 -8.98 -2.35
N GLU A 12 37.65 -8.44 -1.70
CA GLU A 12 38.54 -9.22 -0.83
C GLU A 12 37.75 -9.97 0.26
N GLY A 13 38.09 -11.23 0.45
CA GLY A 13 37.44 -12.12 1.43
C GLY A 13 36.17 -12.80 0.97
N PHE A 14 35.62 -12.43 -0.20
CA PHE A 14 34.46 -13.12 -0.76
C PHE A 14 34.89 -14.21 -1.76
N ASP A 15 34.18 -15.34 -1.72
CA ASP A 15 34.29 -16.42 -2.70
C ASP A 15 32.91 -16.67 -3.35
N ILE A 16 32.78 -16.39 -4.64
CA ILE A 16 31.50 -16.45 -5.38
C ILE A 16 31.46 -17.72 -6.22
N GLN A 17 30.55 -18.62 -5.88
CA GLN A 17 30.33 -19.90 -6.55
C GLN A 17 28.97 -19.85 -7.27
N HIS A 18 28.95 -20.11 -8.59
CA HIS A 18 27.75 -20.10 -9.42
C HIS A 18 27.67 -21.34 -10.30
N PRO A 19 26.45 -21.82 -10.63
CA PRO A 19 26.25 -22.94 -11.55
C PRO A 19 26.94 -22.72 -12.89
N ARG A 20 27.57 -23.77 -13.42
CA ARG A 20 28.17 -23.74 -14.76
C ARG A 20 27.23 -24.35 -15.79
N THR A 21 26.72 -25.52 -15.45
CA THR A 21 25.83 -26.31 -16.31
C THR A 21 24.76 -26.95 -15.45
N VAL A 22 23.65 -27.36 -16.05
CA VAL A 22 22.69 -28.29 -15.44
C VAL A 22 23.13 -29.70 -15.77
N ARG A 23 23.50 -30.49 -14.76
CA ARG A 23 24.01 -31.84 -14.94
C ARG A 23 22.89 -32.89 -14.95
N ASP A 24 21.86 -32.67 -14.17
CA ASP A 24 20.68 -33.55 -14.09
C ASP A 24 19.42 -32.73 -13.87
N VAL A 25 18.30 -33.25 -14.38
CA VAL A 25 16.97 -32.65 -14.28
C VAL A 25 15.99 -33.73 -13.86
N ALA A 26 15.32 -33.50 -12.74
CA ALA A 26 14.17 -34.30 -12.31
C ALA A 26 12.88 -33.50 -12.53
N ILE A 27 11.91 -34.12 -13.19
CA ILE A 27 10.60 -33.51 -13.48
C ILE A 27 9.54 -34.27 -12.72
N SER A 28 8.67 -33.57 -12.00
CA SER A 28 7.44 -34.08 -11.42
C SER A 28 6.24 -33.22 -11.88
N GLU A 29 5.03 -33.60 -11.49
CA GLU A 29 3.83 -32.83 -11.79
C GLU A 29 3.82 -31.42 -11.09
N GLU A 30 4.56 -31.27 -10.00
CA GLU A 30 4.56 -30.04 -9.20
C GLU A 30 5.78 -29.16 -9.45
N LYS A 31 6.90 -29.73 -9.91
CA LYS A 31 8.16 -28.97 -10.03
C LYS A 31 9.18 -29.60 -10.97
N VAL A 32 10.09 -28.74 -11.42
CA VAL A 32 11.33 -29.10 -12.09
C VAL A 32 12.48 -28.87 -11.11
N THR A 33 13.31 -29.88 -10.87
CA THR A 33 14.50 -29.83 -10.01
C THR A 33 15.76 -29.97 -10.84
N LEU A 34 16.68 -29.02 -10.70
CA LEU A 34 17.95 -28.97 -11.41
C LEU A 34 19.10 -29.22 -10.42
N TYR A 35 20.06 -30.03 -10.83
CA TYR A 35 21.32 -30.24 -10.12
C TYR A 35 22.45 -29.60 -10.92
N ALA A 36 22.98 -28.48 -10.38
CA ALA A 36 23.85 -27.57 -11.11
C ALA A 36 25.20 -27.37 -10.38
N PRO A 37 26.28 -28.07 -10.78
CA PRO A 37 27.59 -27.92 -10.19
C PRO A 37 28.21 -26.56 -10.52
N CYS A 38 28.97 -26.02 -9.58
CA CYS A 38 29.69 -24.74 -9.73
C CYS A 38 31.05 -24.88 -10.44
N LYS A 39 31.34 -26.04 -11.01
CA LYS A 39 32.53 -26.37 -11.78
C LYS A 39 32.13 -27.10 -13.06
N GLU A 40 32.90 -26.92 -14.13
CA GLU A 40 32.76 -27.77 -15.31
C GLU A 40 33.10 -29.25 -14.99
N ILE A 41 32.25 -30.13 -15.47
CA ILE A 41 32.42 -31.59 -15.28
C ILE A 41 32.81 -32.21 -16.61
N GLN A 42 34.09 -32.50 -16.76
CA GLN A 42 34.68 -33.13 -17.96
C GLN A 42 34.65 -34.65 -17.80
N HIS A 43 34.88 -35.16 -16.59
CA HIS A 43 34.84 -36.59 -16.28
C HIS A 43 34.24 -36.81 -14.86
N ARG A 44 33.90 -38.08 -14.56
CA ARG A 44 33.22 -38.42 -13.30
C ARG A 44 33.99 -38.00 -12.03
N GLY A 45 35.30 -37.90 -12.06
CA GLY A 45 36.13 -37.46 -10.95
C GLY A 45 35.94 -35.96 -10.62
N ASP A 46 35.51 -35.15 -11.59
CA ASP A 46 35.21 -33.70 -11.36
C ASP A 46 33.95 -33.47 -10.53
N THR A 47 33.17 -34.52 -10.27
CA THR A 47 32.00 -34.45 -9.38
C THR A 47 32.36 -34.45 -7.88
N LEU A 48 33.65 -34.57 -7.56
CA LEU A 48 34.16 -34.53 -6.19
C LEU A 48 34.72 -33.15 -5.83
N ASN A 49 34.61 -32.77 -4.54
CA ASN A 49 35.23 -31.54 -3.97
C ASN A 49 34.80 -30.27 -4.66
N LEU A 50 33.48 -30.05 -4.86
CA LEU A 50 32.92 -28.86 -5.47
C LEU A 50 31.58 -28.46 -4.81
N PRO A 51 31.25 -27.18 -4.76
CA PRO A 51 29.90 -26.73 -4.49
C PRO A 51 28.93 -27.12 -5.64
N SER A 52 27.71 -27.48 -5.29
CA SER A 52 26.64 -27.70 -6.25
C SER A 52 25.35 -27.05 -5.74
N LEU A 53 24.65 -26.35 -6.61
CA LEU A 53 23.35 -25.80 -6.27
C LEU A 53 22.24 -26.74 -6.73
N THR A 54 21.25 -26.92 -5.87
CA THR A 54 19.96 -27.51 -6.25
C THR A 54 18.97 -26.37 -6.47
N ILE A 55 18.35 -26.33 -7.65
CA ILE A 55 17.41 -25.26 -8.02
C ILE A 55 16.07 -25.93 -8.37
N GLU A 56 15.00 -25.50 -7.69
CA GLU A 56 13.64 -25.96 -7.97
C GLU A 56 12.83 -24.81 -8.58
N LEU A 57 12.10 -25.11 -9.65
CA LEU A 57 11.12 -24.23 -10.25
C LEU A 57 9.74 -24.87 -10.16
N SER A 58 8.76 -24.10 -9.72
CA SER A 58 7.35 -24.53 -9.56
C SER A 58 6.42 -23.36 -9.80
N SER A 59 5.11 -23.60 -9.75
CA SER A 59 4.11 -22.54 -9.86
C SER A 59 3.09 -22.71 -8.73
N PRO A 60 2.94 -21.70 -7.84
CA PRO A 60 1.92 -21.73 -6.79
C PRO A 60 0.52 -21.37 -7.31
N MET A 61 0.43 -20.69 -8.45
CA MET A 61 -0.79 -20.29 -9.13
C MET A 61 -0.47 -19.88 -10.56
N GLU A 62 -1.48 -19.77 -11.42
CA GLU A 62 -1.30 -19.30 -12.79
C GLU A 62 -0.62 -17.92 -12.84
N ASN A 63 0.24 -17.71 -13.81
CA ASN A 63 1.03 -16.49 -14.05
C ASN A 63 2.08 -16.18 -12.97
N VAL A 64 2.35 -17.11 -12.05
CA VAL A 64 3.36 -16.94 -11.01
C VAL A 64 4.33 -18.13 -11.03
N LEU A 65 5.61 -17.85 -11.16
CA LEU A 65 6.69 -18.84 -11.11
C LEU A 65 7.50 -18.65 -9.82
N LYS A 66 7.80 -19.74 -9.15
CA LYS A 66 8.64 -19.80 -7.95
C LYS A 66 9.98 -20.39 -8.31
N VAL A 67 11.05 -19.73 -7.93
CA VAL A 67 12.44 -20.21 -8.02
C VAL A 67 12.99 -20.36 -6.61
N LYS A 68 13.49 -21.54 -6.29
CA LYS A 68 14.11 -21.85 -5.00
C LYS A 68 15.46 -22.52 -5.21
N ALA A 69 16.52 -21.95 -4.66
CA ALA A 69 17.87 -22.44 -4.80
C ALA A 69 18.51 -22.71 -3.44
N TRP A 70 19.26 -23.82 -3.36
CA TRP A 70 20.03 -24.19 -2.16
C TRP A 70 21.47 -24.52 -2.51
N HIS A 71 22.38 -24.11 -1.65
CA HIS A 71 23.70 -24.74 -1.56
C HIS A 71 23.63 -26.01 -0.68
N HIS A 72 23.19 -25.88 0.57
CA HIS A 72 22.98 -27.03 1.46
C HIS A 72 21.52 -27.13 1.89
N LYS A 73 20.91 -28.32 1.72
CA LYS A 73 19.51 -28.59 2.09
C LYS A 73 19.31 -29.04 3.55
N GLY A 74 20.37 -29.36 4.27
CA GLY A 74 20.30 -29.96 5.60
C GLY A 74 20.04 -28.98 6.73
N GLY A 75 19.79 -27.72 6.45
CA GLY A 75 19.45 -26.72 7.45
C GLY A 75 18.09 -26.95 8.09
N VAL A 76 17.97 -26.60 9.39
CA VAL A 76 16.68 -26.58 10.08
C VAL A 76 15.80 -25.51 9.45
N LYS A 77 14.51 -25.84 9.24
CA LYS A 77 13.54 -24.84 8.76
C LYS A 77 13.41 -23.72 9.78
N LYS A 78 13.74 -22.51 9.35
CA LYS A 78 13.60 -21.32 10.16
C LYS A 78 12.18 -20.75 10.02
N LEU A 79 11.61 -20.34 11.14
CA LEU A 79 10.35 -19.61 11.23
C LEU A 79 10.63 -18.13 11.54
N PRO A 80 9.70 -17.22 11.21
CA PRO A 80 8.49 -17.40 10.41
C PRO A 80 8.78 -17.45 8.91
N SER A 81 7.73 -17.72 8.14
CA SER A 81 7.68 -17.50 6.69
C SER A 81 6.55 -16.55 6.38
N PHE A 82 6.64 -15.78 5.30
CA PHE A 82 5.49 -15.00 4.85
C PHE A 82 4.31 -15.91 4.53
N ASP A 83 3.11 -15.42 4.81
CA ASP A 83 1.84 -16.09 4.50
C ASP A 83 1.52 -15.90 3.02
N VAL A 84 2.07 -16.78 2.19
CA VAL A 84 1.87 -16.80 0.74
C VAL A 84 1.15 -18.06 0.30
N LYS A 85 0.34 -17.97 -0.76
CA LYS A 85 -0.38 -19.11 -1.34
C LYS A 85 0.61 -20.22 -1.70
N ALA A 86 0.34 -21.43 -1.26
CA ALA A 86 1.26 -22.57 -1.39
C ALA A 86 0.71 -23.70 -2.30
N GLU A 87 -0.48 -23.52 -2.88
CA GLU A 87 -1.07 -24.53 -3.77
C GLU A 87 -0.22 -24.64 -5.05
N ALA A 88 0.12 -25.85 -5.45
CA ALA A 88 0.90 -26.09 -6.67
C ALA A 88 -0.04 -26.31 -7.87
N VAL A 89 0.23 -25.59 -8.95
CA VAL A 89 -0.38 -25.86 -10.26
C VAL A 89 0.38 -27.02 -10.89
N SER A 90 -0.33 -27.99 -11.47
CA SER A 90 0.29 -29.11 -12.20
C SER A 90 1.06 -28.57 -13.41
N LEU A 91 2.33 -28.94 -13.52
CA LEU A 91 3.23 -28.50 -14.57
C LEU A 91 3.29 -29.51 -15.71
N GLN A 92 3.24 -29.02 -16.94
CA GLN A 92 3.60 -29.78 -18.13
C GLN A 92 4.97 -29.31 -18.61
N ALA A 93 6.02 -29.98 -18.16
CA ALA A 93 7.37 -29.64 -18.53
C ALA A 93 7.86 -30.46 -19.73
N GLU A 94 8.44 -29.74 -20.69
CA GLU A 94 9.11 -30.31 -21.86
C GLU A 94 10.61 -30.30 -21.65
N ARG A 95 11.29 -31.39 -21.98
CA ARG A 95 12.74 -31.50 -21.87
C ARG A 95 13.34 -31.95 -23.19
N THR A 96 14.33 -31.21 -23.64
CA THR A 96 15.26 -31.60 -24.69
C THR A 96 16.65 -31.88 -24.10
N GLU A 97 17.63 -32.19 -24.91
CA GLU A 97 19.02 -32.35 -24.49
C GLU A 97 19.59 -31.07 -23.87
N ASN A 98 19.21 -29.89 -24.39
CA ASN A 98 19.82 -28.60 -24.05
C ASN A 98 18.90 -27.67 -23.27
N VAL A 99 17.61 -27.91 -23.24
CA VAL A 99 16.60 -27.00 -22.65
C VAL A 99 15.51 -27.75 -21.93
N THR A 100 15.10 -27.27 -20.78
CA THR A 100 13.84 -27.65 -20.11
C THR A 100 12.94 -26.43 -20.04
N SER A 101 11.65 -26.59 -20.35
CA SER A 101 10.69 -25.48 -20.31
C SER A 101 9.33 -25.93 -19.79
N PHE A 102 8.57 -25.01 -19.22
CA PHE A 102 7.16 -25.19 -18.88
C PHE A 102 6.42 -23.83 -18.86
N ARG A 103 5.09 -23.89 -18.81
CA ARG A 103 4.21 -22.72 -18.69
C ARG A 103 3.34 -22.82 -17.45
N SER A 104 2.95 -21.62 -16.96
CA SER A 104 1.91 -21.45 -15.96
C SER A 104 1.06 -20.25 -16.38
N GLY A 105 -0.16 -20.47 -16.84
CA GLY A 105 -0.92 -19.44 -17.54
C GLY A 105 -0.15 -18.92 -18.76
N ASP A 106 -0.05 -17.60 -18.87
CA ASP A 106 0.69 -16.93 -19.95
C ASP A 106 2.20 -16.80 -19.68
N VAL A 107 2.64 -17.06 -18.44
CA VAL A 107 4.07 -17.02 -18.10
C VAL A 107 4.76 -18.32 -18.46
N LYS A 108 5.88 -18.22 -19.19
CA LYS A 108 6.73 -19.33 -19.60
C LYS A 108 8.12 -19.19 -19.01
N VAL A 109 8.74 -20.29 -18.65
CA VAL A 109 10.16 -20.37 -18.30
C VAL A 109 10.90 -21.32 -19.24
N GLU A 110 12.09 -20.89 -19.65
CA GLU A 110 13.05 -21.72 -20.39
C GLU A 110 14.36 -21.78 -19.62
N ILE A 111 14.87 -22.97 -19.42
CA ILE A 111 16.09 -23.27 -18.68
C ILE A 111 17.08 -23.89 -19.66
N ALA A 112 18.11 -23.14 -20.06
CA ALA A 112 19.20 -23.70 -20.83
C ALA A 112 20.17 -24.45 -19.90
N HIS A 113 20.66 -25.61 -20.35
CA HIS A 113 21.49 -26.48 -19.53
C HIS A 113 22.97 -26.12 -19.61
N ASN A 114 23.46 -25.65 -20.77
CA ASN A 114 24.85 -25.31 -20.97
C ASN A 114 25.01 -24.18 -22.03
N PRO A 115 25.47 -22.98 -21.65
CA PRO A 115 25.64 -22.54 -20.27
C PRO A 115 24.30 -22.48 -19.51
N PHE A 116 24.35 -22.59 -18.18
CA PHE A 116 23.14 -22.46 -17.34
C PHE A 116 22.55 -21.05 -17.44
N THR A 117 21.28 -20.97 -17.87
CA THR A 117 20.48 -19.73 -17.84
C THR A 117 19.02 -20.02 -17.55
N ILE A 118 18.28 -19.06 -17.04
CA ILE A 118 16.82 -19.15 -16.89
C ILE A 118 16.22 -17.91 -17.55
N THR A 119 15.31 -18.08 -18.49
CA THR A 119 14.62 -16.97 -19.16
C THR A 119 13.12 -17.03 -18.90
N PHE A 120 12.52 -15.88 -18.55
CA PHE A 120 11.11 -15.74 -18.26
C PHE A 120 10.41 -14.92 -19.34
N TYR A 121 9.22 -15.37 -19.74
CA TYR A 121 8.42 -14.76 -20.80
C TYR A 121 6.99 -14.56 -20.36
N GLN A 122 6.31 -13.54 -20.91
CA GLN A 122 4.86 -13.35 -20.92
C GLN A 122 4.40 -13.53 -22.38
N GLY A 123 3.71 -14.63 -22.68
CA GLY A 123 3.51 -15.03 -24.07
C GLY A 123 4.84 -15.25 -24.80
N ASP A 124 5.11 -14.42 -25.80
CA ASP A 124 6.36 -14.42 -26.55
C ASP A 124 7.32 -13.28 -26.13
N LEU A 125 6.86 -12.38 -25.26
CA LEU A 125 7.66 -11.25 -24.76
C LEU A 125 8.61 -11.73 -23.66
N LYS A 126 9.92 -11.57 -23.87
CA LYS A 126 10.91 -11.78 -22.81
C LYS A 126 10.77 -10.71 -21.72
N LEU A 127 10.51 -11.15 -20.49
CA LEU A 127 10.41 -10.29 -19.31
C LEU A 127 11.80 -9.97 -18.75
N THR A 128 12.51 -11.00 -18.32
CA THR A 128 13.85 -10.94 -17.73
C THR A 128 14.54 -12.29 -17.83
N ASP A 129 15.80 -12.36 -17.42
CA ASP A 129 16.54 -13.61 -17.37
C ASP A 129 17.61 -13.62 -16.26
N VAL A 130 17.97 -14.81 -15.86
CA VAL A 130 19.12 -15.15 -15.02
C VAL A 130 20.24 -15.58 -15.97
N ASP A 131 21.31 -14.82 -16.04
CA ASP A 131 22.50 -15.18 -16.84
C ASP A 131 23.33 -16.29 -16.13
N PRO A 132 24.40 -16.81 -16.77
CA PRO A 132 25.18 -17.92 -16.20
C PRO A 132 25.79 -17.66 -14.82
N LYS A 133 25.84 -16.39 -14.36
CA LYS A 133 26.35 -16.01 -13.03
C LYS A 133 25.24 -15.48 -12.12
N GLY A 134 24.01 -15.47 -12.57
CA GLY A 134 22.90 -14.75 -11.91
C GLY A 134 22.40 -15.41 -10.61
N ILE A 135 22.58 -16.71 -10.40
CA ILE A 135 22.38 -17.35 -9.09
C ILE A 135 23.74 -17.75 -8.54
N ALA A 136 24.03 -17.42 -7.29
CA ALA A 136 25.29 -17.79 -6.66
C ALA A 136 25.15 -18.07 -5.17
N TRP A 137 25.96 -19.00 -4.68
CA TRP A 137 26.33 -19.10 -3.28
C TRP A 137 27.63 -18.36 -3.05
N ILE A 138 27.72 -17.61 -1.95
CA ILE A 138 28.85 -16.73 -1.67
C ILE A 138 29.29 -16.98 -0.24
N LYS A 139 30.59 -17.26 -0.06
CA LYS A 139 31.21 -17.32 1.24
C LYS A 139 31.86 -15.97 1.56
N GLY A 140 31.52 -15.40 2.69
CA GLY A 140 32.02 -14.12 3.17
C GLY A 140 33.32 -14.23 3.97
N PRO A 141 33.95 -13.08 4.30
CA PRO A 141 35.26 -13.01 4.96
C PRO A 141 35.27 -13.60 6.37
N GLN A 142 34.14 -13.61 7.09
CA GLN A 142 33.99 -14.21 8.42
C GLN A 142 33.41 -15.63 8.37
N LYS A 143 33.40 -16.26 7.20
CA LYS A 143 32.82 -17.57 6.88
C LYS A 143 31.30 -17.61 6.88
N GLU A 144 30.64 -16.48 6.93
CA GLU A 144 29.22 -16.37 6.69
C GLU A 144 28.85 -16.76 5.26
N SER A 145 27.66 -17.24 5.04
CA SER A 145 27.12 -17.67 3.76
C SER A 145 26.06 -16.70 3.27
N TYR A 146 26.04 -16.45 1.97
CA TYR A 146 24.96 -15.69 1.30
C TYR A 146 24.49 -16.43 0.07
N MET A 147 23.20 -16.30 -0.20
CA MET A 147 22.64 -16.65 -1.51
C MET A 147 22.26 -15.36 -2.25
N ARG A 148 22.61 -15.30 -3.53
CA ARG A 148 22.37 -14.14 -4.40
C ARG A 148 21.57 -14.54 -5.63
N GLY A 149 20.57 -13.73 -5.99
CA GLY A 149 19.90 -13.74 -7.28
C GLY A 149 20.20 -12.44 -8.06
N GLN A 150 20.37 -12.53 -9.35
CA GLN A 150 20.48 -11.40 -10.28
C GLN A 150 19.54 -11.62 -11.45
N LEU A 151 18.75 -10.61 -11.77
CA LEU A 151 17.88 -10.56 -12.94
C LEU A 151 18.32 -9.43 -13.85
N ASN A 152 18.42 -9.71 -15.15
CA ASN A 152 18.88 -8.74 -16.12
C ASN A 152 17.82 -7.66 -16.36
N LEU A 153 18.26 -6.40 -16.41
CA LEU A 153 17.47 -5.24 -16.79
C LEU A 153 17.62 -4.98 -18.29
N GLY A 154 16.51 -4.78 -18.97
CA GLY A 154 16.45 -4.37 -20.36
C GLY A 154 16.76 -2.88 -20.54
N VAL A 155 16.98 -2.46 -21.79
CA VAL A 155 17.16 -1.04 -22.13
C VAL A 155 15.89 -0.26 -21.80
N GLY A 156 16.00 0.82 -21.02
CA GLY A 156 14.87 1.65 -20.58
C GLY A 156 13.99 0.99 -19.52
N GLU A 157 14.45 -0.09 -18.91
CA GLU A 157 13.71 -0.75 -17.84
C GLU A 157 13.89 -0.01 -16.52
N ASN A 158 12.78 0.32 -15.90
CA ASN A 158 12.68 0.98 -14.60
C ASN A 158 12.06 0.02 -13.56
N VAL A 159 12.59 0.08 -12.35
CA VAL A 159 12.15 -0.71 -11.20
C VAL A 159 11.52 0.18 -10.15
N TYR A 160 10.40 -0.25 -9.57
CA TYR A 160 9.60 0.49 -8.59
C TYR A 160 9.23 -0.40 -7.40
N GLY A 161 8.72 0.21 -6.32
CA GLY A 161 8.23 -0.50 -5.14
C GLY A 161 9.28 -0.66 -4.05
N LEU A 162 9.46 -1.88 -3.53
CA LEU A 162 10.29 -2.21 -2.36
C LEU A 162 9.75 -1.60 -1.05
N GLY A 163 8.43 -1.47 -0.96
CA GLY A 163 7.72 -0.89 0.17
C GLY A 163 7.55 0.62 0.07
N GLU A 164 7.31 1.27 1.21
CA GLU A 164 7.21 2.73 1.31
C GLU A 164 8.62 3.32 1.29
N ARG A 165 8.96 4.00 0.21
CA ARG A 165 10.29 4.56 0.02
C ARG A 165 10.25 6.04 -0.29
N PHE A 166 10.87 6.84 0.57
CA PHE A 166 10.96 8.29 0.46
C PHE A 166 12.08 8.76 -0.48
N THR A 167 13.03 7.88 -0.78
CA THR A 167 14.07 8.03 -1.82
C THR A 167 13.45 8.11 -3.23
N PRO A 168 14.21 8.45 -4.28
CA PRO A 168 13.67 8.59 -5.64
C PRO A 168 12.74 7.45 -6.06
N PHE A 169 11.65 7.78 -6.75
CA PHE A 169 10.56 6.87 -7.10
C PHE A 169 11.03 5.68 -7.95
N VAL A 170 11.82 5.93 -8.99
CA VAL A 170 12.53 4.90 -9.76
C VAL A 170 13.72 4.40 -8.94
N LYS A 171 13.83 3.09 -8.76
CA LYS A 171 14.84 2.48 -7.87
C LYS A 171 16.19 2.22 -8.55
N ASN A 172 16.28 2.38 -9.86
CA ASN A 172 17.54 2.20 -10.60
C ASN A 172 18.65 3.09 -10.02
N GLY A 173 19.81 2.49 -9.76
CA GLY A 173 20.95 3.15 -9.11
C GLY A 173 20.93 3.12 -7.57
N GLN A 174 19.88 2.57 -6.94
CA GLN A 174 19.72 2.56 -5.49
C GLN A 174 20.13 1.22 -4.87
N ILE A 175 20.56 1.32 -3.61
CA ILE A 175 20.72 0.20 -2.67
C ILE A 175 19.52 0.27 -1.73
N VAL A 176 18.82 -0.83 -1.53
CA VAL A 176 17.67 -0.91 -0.65
C VAL A 176 17.79 -2.12 0.25
N ASP A 177 17.97 -1.88 1.54
CA ASP A 177 17.92 -2.91 2.56
C ASP A 177 16.48 -3.03 3.08
N VAL A 178 15.92 -4.24 3.01
CA VAL A 178 14.59 -4.55 3.56
C VAL A 178 14.74 -4.85 5.04
N TRP A 179 14.58 -3.82 5.86
CA TRP A 179 14.77 -3.87 7.31
C TRP A 179 13.93 -2.77 7.97
N ASN A 180 12.94 -3.16 8.79
CA ASN A 180 11.99 -2.21 9.37
C ASN A 180 12.64 -1.36 10.47
N GLU A 181 12.82 -0.08 10.18
CA GLU A 181 13.38 0.90 11.09
C GLU A 181 12.62 2.22 11.06
N ASP A 182 12.75 2.98 12.13
CA ASP A 182 12.19 4.31 12.28
C ASP A 182 13.23 5.37 11.90
N GLY A 183 12.97 6.07 10.83
CA GLY A 183 13.82 7.14 10.30
C GLY A 183 13.03 8.38 9.85
N GLY A 184 11.73 8.44 10.17
CA GLY A 184 10.84 9.44 9.61
C GLY A 184 10.67 9.30 8.11
N THR A 185 10.19 10.34 7.42
CA THR A 185 9.96 10.32 5.97
C THR A 185 11.12 10.92 5.14
N SER A 186 12.19 11.36 5.79
CA SER A 186 13.29 12.11 5.14
C SER A 186 14.60 11.31 5.04
N SER A 187 14.53 9.97 5.08
CA SER A 187 15.69 9.10 4.97
C SER A 187 15.40 7.85 4.13
N GLU A 188 16.42 7.00 3.93
CA GLU A 188 16.25 5.69 3.29
C GLU A 188 15.61 4.65 4.21
N GLN A 189 15.55 4.89 5.52
CA GLN A 189 14.86 4.01 6.47
C GLN A 189 13.35 4.05 6.26
N SER A 190 12.69 2.95 6.54
CA SER A 190 11.25 2.81 6.37
C SER A 190 10.66 1.88 7.41
N TYR A 191 9.43 2.17 7.81
CA TYR A 191 8.61 1.31 8.67
C TYR A 191 7.95 0.17 7.90
N LYS A 192 7.86 0.26 6.55
CA LYS A 192 7.13 -0.65 5.67
C LYS A 192 8.05 -1.14 4.56
N ASN A 193 8.83 -2.14 4.89
CA ASN A 193 9.75 -2.77 3.96
C ASN A 193 9.11 -4.00 3.33
N ILE A 194 8.93 -3.98 2.02
CA ILE A 194 8.33 -5.08 1.26
C ILE A 194 9.35 -5.53 0.22
N PRO A 195 9.86 -6.76 0.26
CA PRO A 195 10.85 -7.27 -0.69
C PRO A 195 10.20 -7.63 -2.04
N PHE A 196 9.34 -6.74 -2.55
CA PHE A 196 8.66 -6.85 -3.82
C PHE A 196 8.89 -5.61 -4.66
N TYR A 197 9.33 -5.81 -5.89
CA TYR A 197 9.42 -4.75 -6.89
C TYR A 197 8.60 -5.09 -8.14
N ILE A 198 8.22 -4.06 -8.86
CA ILE A 198 7.55 -4.15 -10.16
C ILE A 198 8.39 -3.43 -11.23
N SER A 199 8.42 -3.98 -12.44
CA SER A 199 9.12 -3.44 -13.60
C SER A 199 8.13 -2.90 -14.63
N ASN A 200 8.48 -1.77 -15.29
CA ASN A 200 7.70 -1.27 -16.43
C ASN A 200 7.67 -2.25 -17.62
N ARG A 201 8.37 -3.39 -17.54
CA ARG A 201 8.31 -4.49 -18.51
C ARG A 201 7.12 -5.44 -18.30
N GLY A 202 6.26 -5.20 -17.30
CA GLY A 202 5.06 -6.02 -17.06
C GLY A 202 5.32 -7.27 -16.21
N TYR A 203 6.26 -7.21 -15.27
CA TYR A 203 6.47 -8.27 -14.29
C TYR A 203 6.80 -7.70 -12.91
N GLY A 204 6.59 -8.52 -11.88
CA GLY A 204 7.02 -8.25 -10.52
C GLY A 204 7.90 -9.37 -9.97
N VAL A 205 8.69 -9.05 -8.95
CA VAL A 205 9.55 -10.01 -8.24
C VAL A 205 9.36 -9.88 -6.75
N LEU A 206 8.95 -10.95 -6.09
CA LEU A 206 8.90 -11.07 -4.64
C LEU A 206 10.04 -11.96 -4.16
N VAL A 207 10.94 -11.43 -3.32
CA VAL A 207 11.95 -12.23 -2.62
C VAL A 207 11.35 -12.72 -1.30
N ASN A 208 11.08 -14.02 -1.18
CA ASN A 208 10.28 -14.61 -0.11
C ASN A 208 11.11 -14.90 1.15
N HIS A 209 11.69 -13.84 1.70
CA HIS A 209 12.55 -13.90 2.89
C HIS A 209 12.15 -12.82 3.89
N PRO A 210 11.65 -13.19 5.09
CA PRO A 210 11.34 -12.24 6.15
C PRO A 210 12.57 -11.59 6.78
N GLU A 211 13.71 -12.29 6.77
CA GLU A 211 15.00 -11.73 7.20
C GLU A 211 15.46 -10.61 6.28
N LYS A 212 16.57 -9.98 6.62
CA LYS A 212 17.14 -8.89 5.82
C LYS A 212 17.42 -9.33 4.38
N VAL A 213 16.81 -8.65 3.42
CA VAL A 213 17.10 -8.76 2.00
C VAL A 213 17.77 -7.47 1.53
N SER A 214 18.95 -7.58 0.95
CA SER A 214 19.64 -6.44 0.34
C SER A 214 19.42 -6.42 -1.16
N PHE A 215 18.86 -5.32 -1.69
CA PHE A 215 18.70 -5.07 -3.11
C PHE A 215 19.76 -4.10 -3.63
N GLU A 216 20.35 -4.44 -4.77
CA GLU A 216 21.23 -3.61 -5.59
C GLU A 216 20.54 -3.42 -6.95
N VAL A 217 19.77 -2.35 -7.10
CA VAL A 217 19.03 -2.09 -8.33
C VAL A 217 19.88 -1.26 -9.29
N GLY A 218 20.58 -1.91 -10.20
CA GLY A 218 21.50 -1.24 -11.11
C GLY A 218 22.68 -0.51 -10.41
N SER A 219 23.01 -0.89 -9.17
CA SER A 219 24.00 -0.19 -8.34
C SER A 219 25.32 -0.94 -8.18
N GLU A 220 25.33 -2.27 -8.23
CA GLU A 220 26.57 -3.07 -8.35
C GLU A 220 26.88 -3.35 -9.83
N ALA A 221 25.92 -3.93 -10.56
CA ALA A 221 25.95 -4.05 -12.01
C ALA A 221 24.79 -3.24 -12.58
N VAL A 222 25.07 -2.24 -13.41
CA VAL A 222 24.06 -1.28 -13.91
C VAL A 222 22.95 -1.92 -14.75
N SER A 223 23.20 -3.11 -15.31
CA SER A 223 22.26 -3.88 -16.11
C SER A 223 21.51 -4.96 -15.33
N LYS A 224 21.54 -4.93 -13.99
CA LYS A 224 20.96 -5.99 -13.16
C LYS A 224 20.23 -5.44 -11.94
N THR A 225 19.13 -6.10 -11.58
CA THR A 225 18.61 -6.07 -10.22
C THR A 225 19.17 -7.27 -9.48
N GLN A 226 19.95 -7.02 -8.44
CA GLN A 226 20.50 -8.04 -7.56
C GLN A 226 19.78 -8.04 -6.23
N PHE A 227 19.54 -9.21 -5.68
CA PHE A 227 19.08 -9.39 -4.31
C PHE A 227 19.86 -10.49 -3.63
N SER A 228 20.14 -10.30 -2.34
CA SER A 228 20.92 -11.24 -1.55
C SER A 228 20.37 -11.41 -0.15
N VAL A 229 20.50 -12.62 0.37
CA VAL A 229 20.08 -13.02 1.72
C VAL A 229 21.21 -13.81 2.39
N GLU A 230 21.33 -13.70 3.71
CA GLU A 230 22.26 -14.50 4.49
C GLU A 230 21.73 -15.93 4.62
N GLY A 231 22.60 -16.93 4.49
CA GLY A 231 22.30 -18.34 4.63
C GLY A 231 22.53 -19.16 3.36
N GLU A 232 21.91 -20.35 3.32
CA GLU A 232 22.15 -21.39 2.31
C GLU A 232 20.99 -21.54 1.34
N GLN A 233 19.97 -20.68 1.41
CA GLN A 233 18.75 -20.79 0.61
C GLN A 233 18.32 -19.43 0.08
N LEU A 234 17.83 -19.42 -1.16
CA LEU A 234 17.16 -18.27 -1.79
C LEU A 234 15.84 -18.73 -2.38
N GLU A 235 14.76 -17.98 -2.09
CA GLU A 235 13.44 -18.21 -2.68
C GLU A 235 12.88 -16.89 -3.20
N TYR A 236 12.44 -16.88 -4.46
CA TYR A 236 11.77 -15.72 -5.05
C TYR A 236 10.71 -16.13 -6.06
N TYR A 237 9.79 -15.20 -6.35
CA TYR A 237 8.72 -15.38 -7.31
C TYR A 237 8.87 -14.41 -8.46
N ILE A 238 8.61 -14.88 -9.69
CA ILE A 238 8.39 -14.06 -10.88
C ILE A 238 6.88 -14.01 -11.11
N ILE A 239 6.30 -12.82 -11.12
CA ILE A 239 4.87 -12.59 -11.20
C ILE A 239 4.60 -11.84 -12.50
N GLY A 240 3.91 -12.50 -13.43
CA GLY A 240 3.55 -11.92 -14.73
C GLY A 240 2.16 -11.29 -14.72
N GLY A 241 1.85 -10.58 -15.79
CA GLY A 241 0.56 -9.98 -16.07
C GLY A 241 0.57 -9.27 -17.41
N SER A 242 -0.57 -9.18 -18.08
CA SER A 242 -0.69 -8.45 -19.36
C SER A 242 -0.52 -6.95 -19.18
N THR A 243 -0.81 -6.45 -17.97
CA THR A 243 -0.64 -5.06 -17.55
C THR A 243 0.01 -5.02 -16.16
N LEU A 244 0.52 -3.86 -15.74
CA LEU A 244 1.02 -3.66 -14.38
C LEU A 244 -0.07 -3.87 -13.32
N LYS A 245 -1.34 -3.61 -13.66
CA LYS A 245 -2.48 -3.91 -12.78
C LYS A 245 -2.66 -5.41 -12.58
N ASP A 246 -2.50 -6.22 -13.64
CA ASP A 246 -2.57 -7.68 -13.53
C ASP A 246 -1.43 -8.24 -12.69
N VAL A 247 -0.23 -7.65 -12.79
CA VAL A 247 0.91 -8.01 -11.91
C VAL A 247 0.56 -7.77 -10.45
N LEU A 248 -0.03 -6.62 -10.10
CA LEU A 248 -0.48 -6.34 -8.73
C LEU A 248 -1.64 -7.26 -8.31
N THR A 249 -2.54 -7.57 -9.23
CA THR A 249 -3.64 -8.52 -8.99
C THR A 249 -3.11 -9.90 -8.63
N ASN A 250 -2.14 -10.42 -9.40
CA ASN A 250 -1.50 -11.70 -9.13
C ASN A 250 -0.64 -11.66 -7.85
N TYR A 251 0.08 -10.56 -7.60
CA TYR A 251 0.83 -10.38 -6.36
C TYR A 251 -0.07 -10.41 -5.11
N THR A 252 -1.19 -9.69 -5.15
CA THR A 252 -2.12 -9.67 -4.02
C THR A 252 -2.97 -10.95 -3.93
N GLU A 253 -3.18 -11.68 -5.02
CA GLU A 253 -3.74 -13.03 -4.98
C GLU A 253 -2.79 -14.00 -4.28
N LEU A 254 -1.49 -13.86 -4.51
CA LEU A 254 -0.44 -14.67 -3.87
C LEU A 254 -0.30 -14.36 -2.37
N THR A 255 -0.36 -13.08 -1.98
CA THR A 255 0.00 -12.59 -0.62
C THR A 255 -1.18 -12.15 0.22
N GLY A 256 -2.37 -12.09 -0.35
CA GLY A 256 -3.63 -11.68 0.26
C GLY A 256 -4.18 -10.36 -0.27
N LYS A 257 -5.48 -10.35 -0.60
CA LYS A 257 -6.19 -9.14 -1.02
C LYS A 257 -6.39 -8.17 0.14
N PRO A 258 -6.35 -6.85 -0.10
CA PRO A 258 -6.72 -5.86 0.91
C PRO A 258 -8.16 -6.05 1.39
N ALA A 259 -8.42 -5.93 2.69
CA ALA A 259 -9.78 -5.83 3.19
C ALA A 259 -10.43 -4.52 2.71
N LEU A 260 -11.76 -4.49 2.61
CA LEU A 260 -12.50 -3.26 2.31
C LEU A 260 -12.69 -2.47 3.61
N PRO A 261 -12.10 -1.27 3.76
CA PRO A 261 -12.33 -0.46 4.95
C PRO A 261 -13.79 0.01 5.04
N PRO A 262 -14.34 0.21 6.24
CA PRO A 262 -15.68 0.75 6.41
C PRO A 262 -15.80 2.16 5.84
N ALA A 263 -16.96 2.48 5.26
CA ALA A 263 -17.20 3.76 4.59
C ALA A 263 -16.93 4.98 5.51
N TRP A 264 -17.25 4.89 6.80
CA TRP A 264 -16.99 5.96 7.76
C TRP A 264 -15.49 6.31 7.90
N SER A 265 -14.58 5.38 7.60
CA SER A 265 -13.14 5.61 7.75
C SER A 265 -12.56 6.56 6.71
N TYR A 266 -13.25 6.80 5.61
CA TYR A 266 -12.82 7.71 4.53
C TYR A 266 -13.03 9.19 4.87
N GLY A 267 -13.89 9.51 5.83
CA GLY A 267 -14.10 10.88 6.28
C GLY A 267 -12.88 11.49 6.96
N LEU A 268 -12.99 12.73 7.38
CA LEU A 268 -11.92 13.43 8.07
C LEU A 268 -11.73 12.87 9.49
N TRP A 269 -10.49 12.57 9.84
CA TRP A 269 -10.04 12.23 11.19
C TRP A 269 -9.35 13.42 11.82
N LEU A 270 -9.67 13.70 13.08
CA LEU A 270 -8.96 14.68 13.91
C LEU A 270 -8.35 14.00 15.11
N THR A 271 -7.11 14.35 15.44
CA THR A 271 -6.41 13.83 16.60
C THR A 271 -6.14 14.91 17.65
N THR A 272 -5.81 14.44 18.86
CA THR A 272 -5.28 15.29 19.93
C THR A 272 -3.84 15.71 19.70
N SER A 273 -3.20 15.26 18.61
CA SER A 273 -1.74 15.32 18.40
C SER A 273 -0.93 14.51 19.43
N PHE A 274 0.38 14.37 19.22
CA PHE A 274 1.18 13.42 19.97
C PHE A 274 1.57 13.92 21.37
N THR A 275 2.26 15.07 21.48
CA THR A 275 2.82 15.57 22.73
C THR A 275 2.10 16.80 23.30
N THR A 276 0.82 16.94 23.00
CA THR A 276 -0.02 18.01 23.53
C THR A 276 -0.71 17.57 24.82
N GLU A 277 -1.01 18.52 25.67
CA GLU A 277 -1.86 18.28 26.84
C GLU A 277 -3.34 18.45 26.46
N TYR A 278 -4.18 17.46 26.80
CA TYR A 278 -5.60 17.48 26.49
C TYR A 278 -6.43 16.68 27.50
N ASN A 279 -7.67 17.07 27.61
CA ASN A 279 -8.69 16.42 28.44
C ASN A 279 -10.03 16.41 27.67
N GLU A 280 -11.09 15.97 28.33
CA GLU A 280 -12.42 15.94 27.70
C GLU A 280 -12.90 17.33 27.26
N GLU A 281 -12.57 18.41 27.99
CA GLU A 281 -12.95 19.77 27.63
C GLU A 281 -12.28 20.21 26.32
N THR A 282 -10.98 19.94 26.17
CA THR A 282 -10.22 20.20 24.94
C THR A 282 -10.80 19.45 23.76
N VAL A 283 -11.10 18.17 23.94
CA VAL A 283 -11.70 17.31 22.89
C VAL A 283 -13.05 17.87 22.45
N ASN A 284 -13.94 18.21 23.40
CA ASN A 284 -15.24 18.79 23.07
C ASN A 284 -15.10 20.14 22.36
N HIS A 285 -14.16 20.99 22.80
CA HIS A 285 -13.89 22.28 22.13
C HIS A 285 -13.53 22.08 20.65
N PHE A 286 -12.72 21.08 20.33
CA PHE A 286 -12.35 20.80 18.94
C PHE A 286 -13.50 20.20 18.13
N VAL A 287 -14.21 19.24 18.68
CA VAL A 287 -15.34 18.59 18.00
C VAL A 287 -16.47 19.61 17.74
N ASP A 288 -16.83 20.39 18.75
CA ASP A 288 -17.85 21.43 18.61
C ASP A 288 -17.40 22.55 17.69
N GLY A 289 -16.10 22.93 17.74
CA GLY A 289 -15.53 23.93 16.85
C GLY A 289 -15.55 23.51 15.37
N MET A 290 -15.37 22.22 15.06
CA MET A 290 -15.56 21.69 13.70
C MET A 290 -17.02 21.80 13.26
N ALA A 291 -17.94 21.40 14.13
CA ALA A 291 -19.39 21.44 13.85
C ALA A 291 -19.90 22.89 13.66
N GLU A 292 -19.48 23.83 14.50
CA GLU A 292 -19.82 25.27 14.40
C GLU A 292 -19.36 25.88 13.08
N ARG A 293 -18.29 25.37 12.49
CA ARG A 293 -17.72 25.85 11.22
C ARG A 293 -18.19 25.02 10.02
N ASP A 294 -19.13 24.12 10.22
CA ASP A 294 -19.67 23.25 9.17
C ASP A 294 -18.59 22.41 8.46
N ILE A 295 -17.58 21.97 9.24
CA ILE A 295 -16.52 21.06 8.77
C ILE A 295 -16.94 19.63 9.13
N PRO A 296 -17.22 18.74 8.16
CA PRO A 296 -17.57 17.37 8.44
C PRO A 296 -16.41 16.61 9.12
N LEU A 297 -16.67 16.07 10.30
CA LEU A 297 -15.72 15.27 11.06
C LEU A 297 -16.32 13.88 11.30
N SER A 298 -15.57 12.83 10.98
CA SER A 298 -16.07 11.45 11.08
C SER A 298 -15.45 10.66 12.22
N VAL A 299 -14.17 10.90 12.53
CA VAL A 299 -13.44 10.14 13.54
C VAL A 299 -12.67 11.08 14.45
N PHE A 300 -12.78 10.83 15.76
CA PHE A 300 -11.87 11.43 16.73
C PHE A 300 -10.85 10.40 17.20
N HIS A 301 -9.58 10.75 17.12
CA HIS A 301 -8.46 9.89 17.46
C HIS A 301 -7.72 10.43 18.68
N PHE A 302 -7.72 9.67 19.77
CA PHE A 302 -6.93 9.93 20.96
C PHE A 302 -5.54 9.35 20.78
N ASP A 303 -4.50 10.19 20.81
CA ASP A 303 -3.11 9.75 20.78
C ASP A 303 -2.63 9.29 22.16
N CYS A 304 -1.36 8.94 22.36
CA CYS A 304 -0.85 8.14 23.47
C CYS A 304 -1.22 8.64 24.88
N PHE A 305 -1.42 9.94 25.08
CA PHE A 305 -1.80 10.53 26.37
C PHE A 305 -3.28 10.39 26.76
N TRP A 306 -4.05 9.52 26.05
CA TRP A 306 -5.28 9.01 26.63
C TRP A 306 -4.99 8.08 27.83
N MET A 307 -3.77 7.50 27.87
CA MET A 307 -3.20 6.81 29.02
C MET A 307 -2.30 7.77 29.81
N LYS A 308 -2.02 7.44 31.06
CA LYS A 308 -1.15 8.23 31.94
C LYS A 308 0.32 8.06 31.53
N GLU A 309 1.07 9.17 31.56
CA GLU A 309 2.51 9.14 31.25
C GLU A 309 3.28 8.11 32.11
N PHE A 310 4.30 7.47 31.52
CA PHE A 310 5.06 6.34 32.03
C PHE A 310 4.28 5.03 32.21
N GLU A 311 2.96 5.03 32.16
CA GLU A 311 2.11 3.83 32.28
C GLU A 311 1.61 3.30 30.92
N TRP A 312 2.28 3.67 29.82
CA TRP A 312 1.84 3.32 28.46
C TRP A 312 1.64 1.82 28.25
N CYS A 313 0.60 1.57 27.55
CA CYS A 313 0.03 0.25 27.31
C CYS A 313 -0.37 -0.51 28.58
N ASN A 314 -0.87 0.25 29.60
CA ASN A 314 -1.72 -0.30 30.63
C ASN A 314 -3.19 -0.46 30.13
N PHE A 315 -3.51 0.14 28.98
CA PHE A 315 -4.83 0.17 28.34
C PHE A 315 -5.95 0.73 29.26
N GLU A 316 -5.60 1.68 30.09
CA GLU A 316 -6.54 2.39 30.97
C GLU A 316 -6.50 3.89 30.69
N TRP A 317 -7.69 4.51 30.68
CA TRP A 317 -7.83 5.94 30.58
C TRP A 317 -7.22 6.65 31.77
N ASP A 318 -6.45 7.70 31.52
CA ASP A 318 -5.96 8.59 32.58
C ASP A 318 -7.16 9.27 33.25
N LYS A 319 -7.44 8.89 34.52
CA LYS A 319 -8.59 9.39 35.27
C LYS A 319 -8.46 10.85 35.70
N ASP A 320 -7.25 11.42 35.67
CA ASP A 320 -7.04 12.82 35.92
C ASP A 320 -7.49 13.67 34.75
N ALA A 321 -7.27 13.21 33.50
CA ALA A 321 -7.70 13.88 32.26
C ALA A 321 -9.13 13.45 31.81
N PHE A 322 -9.50 12.20 32.04
CA PHE A 322 -10.75 11.58 31.59
C PHE A 322 -11.42 10.84 32.76
N PRO A 323 -12.11 11.54 33.68
CA PRO A 323 -12.70 10.94 34.89
C PRO A 323 -13.77 9.90 34.56
N GLU A 324 -14.56 10.13 33.52
CA GLU A 324 -15.71 9.30 33.11
C GLU A 324 -15.61 8.89 31.63
N PRO A 325 -14.62 8.05 31.24
CA PRO A 325 -14.31 7.80 29.83
C PRO A 325 -15.47 7.16 29.08
N GLU A 326 -16.20 6.20 29.66
CA GLU A 326 -17.36 5.58 29.01
C GLU A 326 -18.48 6.58 28.70
N ALA A 327 -18.73 7.50 29.64
CA ALA A 327 -19.74 8.55 29.44
C ALA A 327 -19.27 9.56 28.37
N MET A 328 -17.98 9.92 28.37
CA MET A 328 -17.37 10.77 27.34
C MET A 328 -17.49 10.13 25.95
N LEU A 329 -17.07 8.87 25.80
CA LEU A 329 -17.15 8.15 24.53
C LEU A 329 -18.59 8.10 24.01
N ARG A 330 -19.57 7.83 24.87
CA ARG A 330 -20.98 7.85 24.49
C ARG A 330 -21.39 9.24 23.97
N ARG A 331 -21.05 10.33 24.68
CA ARG A 331 -21.34 11.72 24.22
C ARG A 331 -20.74 12.03 22.85
N LEU A 332 -19.49 11.60 22.59
CA LEU A 332 -18.84 11.78 21.29
C LEU A 332 -19.54 10.97 20.19
N LYS A 333 -19.96 9.75 20.50
CA LYS A 333 -20.71 8.91 19.54
C LYS A 333 -22.12 9.47 19.27
N GLU A 334 -22.78 10.10 20.23
CA GLU A 334 -24.05 10.82 20.04
C GLU A 334 -23.90 12.03 19.08
N LYS A 335 -22.69 12.60 18.95
CA LYS A 335 -22.33 13.61 17.94
C LYS A 335 -22.03 13.01 16.55
N GLY A 336 -22.16 11.67 16.38
CA GLY A 336 -21.95 10.96 15.12
C GLY A 336 -20.50 10.51 14.87
N LEU A 337 -19.61 10.61 15.85
CA LEU A 337 -18.20 10.27 15.70
C LEU A 337 -17.93 8.79 15.93
N LYS A 338 -16.97 8.26 15.18
CA LYS A 338 -16.25 7.02 15.50
C LYS A 338 -15.00 7.36 16.32
N ILE A 339 -14.57 6.41 17.15
CA ILE A 339 -13.46 6.62 18.10
C ILE A 339 -12.30 5.71 17.78
N CYS A 340 -11.14 6.29 17.59
CA CYS A 340 -9.86 5.59 17.49
C CYS A 340 -8.99 5.90 18.70
N VAL A 341 -8.26 4.93 19.23
CA VAL A 341 -7.25 5.16 20.26
C VAL A 341 -5.90 4.60 19.83
N TRP A 342 -4.84 5.31 20.19
CA TRP A 342 -3.47 4.89 19.97
C TRP A 342 -3.10 3.70 20.86
N ILE A 343 -2.41 2.73 20.30
CA ILE A 343 -1.80 1.60 20.98
C ILE A 343 -0.45 1.28 20.35
N ASN A 344 0.42 0.60 21.10
CA ASN A 344 1.60 -0.06 20.52
C ASN A 344 1.86 -1.42 21.21
N PRO A 345 2.80 -2.24 20.72
CA PRO A 345 3.06 -3.56 21.26
C PRO A 345 4.08 -3.57 22.41
N TYR A 346 4.36 -2.41 22.98
CA TYR A 346 5.37 -2.22 24.02
C TYR A 346 4.68 -1.92 25.35
N ILE A 347 5.10 -2.60 26.41
CA ILE A 347 4.56 -2.40 27.75
C ILE A 347 5.61 -1.66 28.58
N ALA A 348 5.31 -0.44 29.01
CA ALA A 348 6.19 0.37 29.85
C ALA A 348 6.41 -0.30 31.21
N GLU A 349 7.61 -0.19 31.78
CA GLU A 349 7.95 -0.81 33.07
C GLU A 349 7.02 -0.37 34.23
N LYS A 350 6.59 0.90 34.22
CA LYS A 350 5.66 1.42 35.23
C LYS A 350 4.20 0.94 35.00
N SER A 351 3.89 0.43 33.81
CA SER A 351 2.55 -0.14 33.56
C SER A 351 2.31 -1.34 34.48
N LYS A 352 1.16 -1.39 35.11
CA LYS A 352 0.74 -2.54 35.94
C LYS A 352 0.73 -3.87 35.16
N LEU A 353 0.66 -3.80 33.83
CA LEU A 353 0.67 -4.97 32.97
C LEU A 353 2.09 -5.51 32.72
N PHE A 354 3.14 -4.77 33.07
CA PHE A 354 4.52 -5.23 32.89
C PHE A 354 4.83 -6.46 33.76
N ASP A 355 4.55 -6.38 35.07
CA ASP A 355 4.79 -7.50 35.99
C ASP A 355 3.91 -8.71 35.60
N GLU A 356 2.62 -8.50 35.29
CA GLU A 356 1.72 -9.55 34.83
C GLU A 356 2.28 -10.25 33.59
N ALA A 357 2.72 -9.49 32.59
CA ALA A 357 3.25 -10.02 31.35
C ALA A 357 4.61 -10.73 31.53
N ALA A 358 5.47 -10.20 32.36
CA ALA A 358 6.76 -10.80 32.68
C ALA A 358 6.61 -12.14 33.41
N GLU A 359 5.74 -12.20 34.44
CA GLU A 359 5.46 -13.42 35.22
C GLU A 359 4.89 -14.54 34.32
N HIS A 360 3.97 -14.21 33.40
CA HIS A 360 3.36 -15.18 32.52
C HIS A 360 4.18 -15.49 31.27
N GLY A 361 5.32 -14.80 31.05
CA GLY A 361 6.18 -15.00 29.90
C GLY A 361 5.58 -14.50 28.58
N TYR A 362 4.87 -13.37 28.63
CA TYR A 362 4.25 -12.72 27.45
C TYR A 362 5.14 -11.69 26.77
N LEU A 363 6.30 -11.38 27.39
CA LEU A 363 7.29 -10.46 26.82
C LEU A 363 8.48 -11.22 26.24
N LEU A 364 9.11 -10.63 25.23
CA LEU A 364 10.34 -11.17 24.62
C LEU A 364 11.44 -11.29 25.68
N LYS A 365 12.22 -12.37 25.63
CA LYS A 365 13.28 -12.69 26.59
C LYS A 365 14.64 -12.71 25.91
N LYS A 366 15.67 -12.37 26.71
CA LYS A 366 17.08 -12.65 26.40
C LYS A 366 17.37 -14.15 26.54
N ALA A 367 18.48 -14.61 25.99
CA ALA A 367 18.89 -16.02 26.07
C ALA A 367 19.10 -16.52 27.54
N ASN A 368 19.38 -15.61 28.50
CA ASN A 368 19.51 -15.93 29.89
C ASN A 368 18.18 -16.02 30.67
N GLY A 369 17.06 -15.74 29.98
CA GLY A 369 15.69 -15.79 30.51
C GLY A 369 15.15 -14.45 31.04
N ASP A 370 15.99 -13.41 31.17
CA ASP A 370 15.53 -12.08 31.53
C ASP A 370 14.62 -11.49 30.45
N VAL A 371 13.66 -10.65 30.84
CA VAL A 371 12.89 -9.83 29.89
C VAL A 371 13.84 -8.92 29.12
N TRP A 372 13.65 -8.82 27.81
CA TRP A 372 14.38 -7.83 27.02
C TRP A 372 13.74 -6.46 27.21
N GLN A 373 14.52 -5.45 27.55
CA GLN A 373 14.06 -4.09 27.80
C GLN A 373 15.02 -3.07 27.19
N TRP A 374 14.49 -1.90 26.86
CA TRP A 374 15.26 -0.70 26.53
C TRP A 374 14.46 0.58 26.88
N ASP A 375 15.07 1.77 26.67
CA ASP A 375 14.49 3.05 27.07
C ASP A 375 14.08 3.92 25.86
N LEU A 376 14.20 3.40 24.64
CA LEU A 376 13.72 4.13 23.45
C LEU A 376 12.18 4.09 23.42
N TRP A 377 11.56 5.24 23.20
CA TRP A 377 10.10 5.52 23.22
C TRP A 377 9.46 5.48 24.62
N GLN A 378 9.59 4.40 25.34
CA GLN A 378 8.97 4.21 26.66
C GLN A 378 10.03 3.69 27.64
N ALA A 379 10.11 4.31 28.81
CA ALA A 379 11.10 3.95 29.82
C ALA A 379 10.94 2.49 30.26
N GLY A 380 12.00 1.70 30.14
CA GLY A 380 12.07 0.31 30.58
C GLY A 380 11.11 -0.64 29.84
N MET A 381 10.65 -0.31 28.66
CA MET A 381 9.62 -1.10 27.97
C MET A 381 10.06 -2.52 27.67
N GLY A 382 9.12 -3.46 27.78
CA GLY A 382 9.19 -4.82 27.24
C GLY A 382 8.32 -4.94 25.97
N VAL A 383 8.67 -5.86 25.10
CA VAL A 383 7.99 -6.11 23.80
C VAL A 383 7.12 -7.36 23.92
N VAL A 384 5.85 -7.28 23.54
CA VAL A 384 4.93 -8.43 23.56
C VAL A 384 5.36 -9.50 22.56
N ASP A 385 5.42 -10.76 23.01
CA ASP A 385 5.72 -11.91 22.15
C ASP A 385 4.44 -12.48 21.52
N PHE A 386 4.09 -12.00 20.33
CA PHE A 386 2.93 -12.49 19.59
C PHE A 386 3.09 -13.88 18.97
N THR A 387 4.24 -14.54 19.14
CA THR A 387 4.38 -15.98 18.83
C THR A 387 3.79 -16.86 19.93
N ASN A 388 3.53 -16.28 21.11
CA ASN A 388 2.85 -16.94 22.21
C ASN A 388 1.32 -16.73 22.11
N PRO A 389 0.53 -17.79 21.84
CA PRO A 389 -0.92 -17.65 21.72
C PRO A 389 -1.59 -17.06 22.97
N LYS A 390 -1.07 -17.36 24.17
CA LYS A 390 -1.59 -16.81 25.42
C LYS A 390 -1.30 -15.31 25.57
N ALA A 391 -0.17 -14.85 25.05
CA ALA A 391 0.12 -13.42 25.00
C ALA A 391 -0.83 -12.70 24.04
N CYS A 392 -1.16 -13.32 22.88
CA CYS A 392 -2.15 -12.79 21.96
C CYS A 392 -3.54 -12.68 22.62
N GLU A 393 -4.01 -13.75 23.28
CA GLU A 393 -5.29 -13.76 23.99
C GLU A 393 -5.32 -12.71 25.10
N TRP A 394 -4.25 -12.60 25.88
CA TRP A 394 -4.11 -11.60 26.93
C TRP A 394 -4.17 -10.17 26.38
N TYR A 395 -3.38 -9.87 25.34
CA TYR A 395 -3.33 -8.56 24.69
C TYR A 395 -4.73 -8.20 24.11
N CYS A 396 -5.33 -9.12 23.37
CA CYS A 396 -6.67 -8.97 22.84
C CYS A 396 -7.74 -8.73 23.94
N SER A 397 -7.61 -9.37 25.13
CA SER A 397 -8.55 -9.17 26.21
C SER A 397 -8.54 -7.72 26.75
N LYS A 398 -7.36 -7.08 26.77
CA LYS A 398 -7.22 -5.67 27.16
C LYS A 398 -7.83 -4.73 26.12
N LEU A 399 -7.58 -5.00 24.85
CA LEU A 399 -8.16 -4.21 23.75
C LEU A 399 -9.69 -4.41 23.65
N LYS A 400 -10.19 -5.62 23.91
CA LYS A 400 -11.63 -5.88 23.93
C LYS A 400 -12.34 -5.04 24.98
N ALA A 401 -11.76 -4.83 26.14
CA ALA A 401 -12.33 -3.95 27.16
C ALA A 401 -12.53 -2.52 26.64
N LEU A 402 -11.60 -1.99 25.82
CA LEU A 402 -11.76 -0.69 25.18
C LEU A 402 -12.88 -0.69 24.13
N LEU A 403 -13.01 -1.76 23.35
CA LEU A 403 -14.10 -1.91 22.37
C LEU A 403 -15.47 -1.97 23.08
N ASP A 404 -15.56 -2.64 24.23
CA ASP A 404 -16.77 -2.73 25.04
C ASP A 404 -17.16 -1.36 25.66
N MET A 405 -16.18 -0.49 25.93
CA MET A 405 -16.41 0.90 26.38
C MET A 405 -16.91 1.83 25.27
N GLY A 406 -16.74 1.48 23.99
CA GLY A 406 -17.19 2.27 22.86
C GLY A 406 -16.13 2.69 21.85
N VAL A 407 -14.87 2.24 21.98
CA VAL A 407 -13.83 2.42 20.96
C VAL A 407 -14.21 1.64 19.70
N ASP A 408 -13.93 2.20 18.52
CA ASP A 408 -14.29 1.60 17.23
C ASP A 408 -13.07 1.08 16.46
N SER A 409 -11.89 1.67 16.66
CA SER A 409 -10.67 1.37 15.91
C SER A 409 -9.41 1.63 16.75
N PHE A 410 -8.27 1.09 16.29
CA PHE A 410 -6.96 1.32 16.91
C PHE A 410 -5.96 1.88 15.90
N LYS A 411 -5.19 2.91 16.32
CA LYS A 411 -3.93 3.25 15.69
C LYS A 411 -2.87 2.29 16.21
N THR A 412 -2.44 1.36 15.37
CA THR A 412 -1.37 0.41 15.69
C THR A 412 -0.02 1.03 15.36
N ASP A 413 0.51 1.77 16.33
CA ASP A 413 1.78 2.47 16.19
C ASP A 413 2.98 1.56 16.48
N PHE A 414 4.15 1.95 15.97
CA PHE A 414 5.41 1.19 16.06
C PHE A 414 5.32 -0.24 15.46
N GLY A 415 6.08 -1.19 16.02
CA GLY A 415 6.21 -2.56 15.49
C GLY A 415 7.41 -2.75 14.57
N GLU A 416 8.21 -1.72 14.36
CA GLU A 416 9.55 -1.76 13.77
C GLU A 416 10.64 -1.75 14.85
N ARG A 417 11.92 -1.84 14.47
CA ARG A 417 13.09 -1.92 15.36
C ARG A 417 13.02 -3.07 16.38
N ILE A 418 12.35 -4.15 16.01
CA ILE A 418 12.22 -5.32 16.89
C ILE A 418 13.60 -5.96 17.12
N PRO A 419 13.96 -6.27 18.38
CA PRO A 419 15.30 -6.79 18.71
C PRO A 419 15.56 -8.16 18.10
N THR A 420 16.81 -8.39 17.72
CA THR A 420 17.28 -9.69 17.19
C THR A 420 18.08 -10.52 18.19
N ASN A 421 18.40 -9.95 19.35
CA ASN A 421 19.11 -10.65 20.45
C ASN A 421 18.13 -11.20 21.51
N VAL A 422 17.05 -11.83 21.05
CA VAL A 422 15.94 -12.34 21.87
C VAL A 422 15.61 -13.78 21.53
N VAL A 423 14.80 -14.39 22.36
CA VAL A 423 14.23 -15.73 22.16
C VAL A 423 12.71 -15.62 22.12
N TYR A 424 12.10 -16.15 21.08
CA TYR A 424 10.66 -16.24 20.92
C TYR A 424 10.09 -17.52 21.52
N TYR A 425 8.85 -17.47 21.96
CA TYR A 425 8.14 -18.59 22.58
C TYR A 425 8.10 -19.84 21.68
N ASP A 426 7.85 -19.65 20.39
CA ASP A 426 7.74 -20.75 19.41
C ASP A 426 9.09 -21.16 18.79
N GLY A 427 10.21 -20.52 19.20
CA GLY A 427 11.53 -20.75 18.64
C GLY A 427 11.79 -20.09 17.29
N SER A 428 10.96 -19.12 16.88
CA SER A 428 11.17 -18.32 15.67
C SER A 428 12.54 -17.62 15.66
N ASP A 429 13.13 -17.53 14.46
CA ASP A 429 14.40 -16.85 14.24
C ASP A 429 14.22 -15.32 14.41
N PRO A 430 14.97 -14.68 15.34
CA PRO A 430 14.81 -13.26 15.60
C PRO A 430 15.11 -12.35 14.41
N ASN A 431 16.02 -12.73 13.51
CA ASN A 431 16.32 -11.97 12.30
C ASN A 431 15.13 -11.98 11.32
N ARG A 432 14.38 -13.09 11.28
CA ARG A 432 13.16 -13.19 10.49
C ARG A 432 12.00 -12.43 11.14
N MET A 433 11.91 -12.52 12.46
CA MET A 433 10.88 -11.82 13.23
C MET A 433 11.01 -10.30 13.17
N HIS A 434 12.21 -9.75 12.98
CA HIS A 434 12.42 -8.31 12.95
C HIS A 434 11.45 -7.59 11.98
N ASN A 435 11.29 -8.07 10.74
CA ASN A 435 10.33 -7.52 9.79
C ASN A 435 8.93 -8.12 9.96
N TYR A 436 8.87 -9.43 10.23
CA TYR A 436 7.60 -10.16 10.27
C TYR A 436 6.72 -9.76 11.46
N TYR A 437 7.31 -9.25 12.52
CA TYR A 437 6.59 -8.79 13.72
C TYR A 437 5.52 -7.75 13.39
N ALA A 438 5.79 -6.82 12.46
CA ALA A 438 4.84 -5.84 11.99
C ALA A 438 3.55 -6.47 11.43
N TYR A 439 3.69 -7.54 10.63
CA TYR A 439 2.55 -8.31 10.12
C TYR A 439 1.78 -8.97 11.26
N GLN A 440 2.49 -9.63 12.17
CA GLN A 440 1.86 -10.41 13.24
C GLN A 440 1.12 -9.53 14.24
N TYR A 441 1.71 -8.40 14.64
CA TYR A 441 1.09 -7.41 15.50
C TYR A 441 -0.22 -6.86 14.90
N ASN A 442 -0.14 -6.35 13.67
CA ASN A 442 -1.33 -5.79 13.01
C ASN A 442 -2.40 -6.86 12.77
N LYS A 443 -2.01 -8.09 12.44
CA LYS A 443 -2.94 -9.21 12.28
C LYS A 443 -3.72 -9.50 13.57
N VAL A 444 -3.05 -9.58 14.71
CA VAL A 444 -3.69 -9.85 16.01
C VAL A 444 -4.74 -8.79 16.35
N VAL A 445 -4.44 -7.51 16.10
CA VAL A 445 -5.38 -6.41 16.36
C VAL A 445 -6.52 -6.41 15.34
N PHE A 446 -6.22 -6.61 14.06
CA PHE A 446 -7.24 -6.62 13.00
C PHE A 446 -8.21 -7.80 13.14
N ASP A 447 -7.70 -9.00 13.43
CA ASP A 447 -8.54 -10.18 13.68
C ASP A 447 -9.49 -9.98 14.88
N LEU A 448 -9.03 -9.28 15.93
CA LEU A 448 -9.89 -8.90 17.06
C LEU A 448 -11.00 -7.96 16.59
N LEU A 449 -10.69 -6.95 15.80
CA LEU A 449 -11.70 -6.01 15.27
C LEU A 449 -12.72 -6.74 14.38
N GLU A 450 -12.28 -7.62 13.48
CA GLU A 450 -13.20 -8.44 12.67
C GLU A 450 -14.12 -9.31 13.54
N LYS A 451 -13.57 -9.90 14.60
CA LYS A 451 -14.34 -10.76 15.52
C LYS A 451 -15.37 -10.00 16.33
N GLU A 452 -15.01 -8.82 16.86
CA GLU A 452 -15.87 -8.09 17.81
C GLU A 452 -16.80 -7.07 17.11
N LYS A 453 -16.40 -6.51 15.97
CA LYS A 453 -17.17 -5.49 15.22
C LYS A 453 -17.76 -6.02 13.91
N GLY A 454 -17.20 -7.10 13.35
CA GLY A 454 -17.55 -7.64 12.04
C GLY A 454 -16.59 -7.18 10.93
N LYS A 455 -16.50 -7.97 9.87
CA LYS A 455 -15.57 -7.74 8.76
C LYS A 455 -15.71 -6.38 8.08
N GLN A 456 -16.95 -5.86 8.03
CA GLN A 456 -17.26 -4.59 7.37
C GLN A 456 -17.02 -3.35 8.25
N GLU A 457 -16.65 -3.55 9.53
CA GLU A 457 -16.35 -2.48 10.49
C GLU A 457 -14.88 -2.51 10.94
N ALA A 458 -14.11 -3.53 10.55
CA ALA A 458 -12.73 -3.67 10.96
C ALA A 458 -11.81 -2.74 10.16
N VAL A 459 -11.09 -1.88 10.85
CA VAL A 459 -10.05 -1.02 10.31
C VAL A 459 -9.03 -0.68 11.40
N VAL A 460 -7.76 -0.78 11.07
CA VAL A 460 -6.65 -0.27 11.88
C VAL A 460 -6.06 0.98 11.21
N PHE A 461 -5.28 1.75 11.96
CA PHE A 461 -4.47 2.82 11.41
C PHE A 461 -3.02 2.48 11.70
N ALA A 462 -2.38 1.74 10.77
CA ALA A 462 -1.14 1.01 11.01
C ALA A 462 0.11 1.77 10.55
N ARG A 463 1.19 1.70 11.34
CA ARG A 463 2.49 2.29 11.03
C ARG A 463 3.38 1.33 10.24
N SER A 464 3.74 0.20 10.85
CA SER A 464 4.68 -0.76 10.27
C SER A 464 3.99 -1.84 9.44
N ALA A 465 4.73 -2.40 8.48
CA ALA A 465 4.22 -3.44 7.62
C ALA A 465 5.32 -4.40 7.14
N ALA A 466 4.89 -5.59 6.73
CA ALA A 466 5.65 -6.58 5.98
C ALA A 466 4.77 -7.17 4.87
N VAL A 467 5.27 -8.16 4.12
CA VAL A 467 4.49 -8.86 3.09
C VAL A 467 3.19 -9.42 3.68
N GLY A 468 2.07 -9.15 3.05
CA GLY A 468 0.74 -9.57 3.50
C GLY A 468 0.03 -8.56 4.40
N SER A 469 0.70 -7.52 4.90
CA SER A 469 0.08 -6.49 5.76
C SER A 469 -0.97 -5.65 5.04
N GLN A 470 -0.99 -5.61 3.70
CA GLN A 470 -2.05 -4.98 2.92
C GLN A 470 -3.45 -5.55 3.24
N LYS A 471 -3.54 -6.75 3.81
CA LYS A 471 -4.78 -7.35 4.29
C LYS A 471 -5.43 -6.55 5.43
N PHE A 472 -4.66 -5.75 6.15
CA PHE A 472 -5.07 -5.02 7.36
C PHE A 472 -4.99 -3.50 7.15
N PRO A 473 -5.91 -2.91 6.34
CA PRO A 473 -5.90 -1.47 6.12
C PRO A 473 -6.29 -0.69 7.40
N VAL A 474 -5.88 0.56 7.54
CA VAL A 474 -5.19 1.48 6.62
C VAL A 474 -3.77 1.68 7.11
N HIS A 475 -2.88 2.15 6.24
CA HIS A 475 -1.51 2.52 6.62
C HIS A 475 -1.28 4.02 6.38
N TRP A 476 -0.45 4.68 7.23
CA TRP A 476 -0.06 6.08 7.01
C TRP A 476 1.45 6.20 6.83
N GLY A 477 1.86 7.34 6.24
CA GLY A 477 3.25 7.61 5.83
C GLY A 477 4.27 7.72 6.94
N GLY A 478 3.84 7.80 8.21
CA GLY A 478 4.74 8.00 9.36
C GLY A 478 5.04 9.48 9.63
N ASP A 479 6.13 9.71 10.37
CA ASP A 479 6.49 11.01 10.93
C ASP A 479 7.18 11.89 9.87
N CYS A 480 6.44 12.84 9.31
CA CYS A 480 6.88 13.78 8.30
C CYS A 480 7.08 15.19 8.87
N ASN A 481 8.02 15.95 8.30
CA ASN A 481 8.19 17.35 8.66
C ASN A 481 7.07 18.23 8.08
N ALA A 482 6.78 19.37 8.72
CA ALA A 482 5.79 20.35 8.28
C ALA A 482 6.34 21.28 7.19
N THR A 483 6.80 20.71 6.06
CA THR A 483 7.40 21.43 4.92
C THR A 483 6.92 20.88 3.58
N TYR A 484 7.06 21.66 2.51
CA TYR A 484 6.72 21.21 1.14
C TYR A 484 7.60 20.04 0.67
N GLU A 485 8.88 20.03 1.04
CA GLU A 485 9.79 18.93 0.70
C GLU A 485 9.29 17.62 1.30
N SER A 486 8.90 17.65 2.57
CA SER A 486 8.40 16.47 3.26
C SER A 486 7.02 16.04 2.77
N MET A 487 6.17 16.98 2.34
CA MET A 487 4.91 16.69 1.65
C MET A 487 5.17 15.92 0.34
N ALA A 488 6.19 16.30 -0.44
CA ALA A 488 6.60 15.60 -1.66
C ALA A 488 7.18 14.22 -1.38
N GLU A 489 8.04 14.11 -0.36
CA GLU A 489 8.62 12.83 0.10
C GLU A 489 7.52 11.87 0.55
N SER A 490 6.54 12.33 1.33
CA SER A 490 5.42 11.55 1.79
C SER A 490 4.60 11.01 0.62
N LEU A 491 4.23 11.84 -0.35
CA LEU A 491 3.52 11.38 -1.56
C LEU A 491 4.32 10.30 -2.31
N ARG A 492 5.62 10.52 -2.50
CA ARG A 492 6.50 9.54 -3.15
C ARG A 492 6.51 8.20 -2.41
N GLY A 493 6.57 8.24 -1.08
CA GLY A 493 6.47 7.06 -0.22
C GLY A 493 5.16 6.31 -0.42
N GLY A 494 4.03 7.02 -0.40
CA GLY A 494 2.70 6.46 -0.63
C GLY A 494 2.55 5.83 -2.01
N LEU A 495 3.06 6.48 -3.06
CA LEU A 495 3.05 5.94 -4.42
C LEU A 495 3.95 4.70 -4.56
N SER A 496 5.09 4.67 -3.89
CA SER A 496 5.97 3.50 -3.84
C SER A 496 5.29 2.32 -3.13
N LEU A 497 4.61 2.59 -2.01
CA LEU A 497 3.88 1.59 -1.24
C LEU A 497 2.71 1.00 -2.03
N SER A 498 1.98 1.82 -2.79
CA SER A 498 0.88 1.37 -3.62
C SER A 498 1.32 0.36 -4.69
N LEU A 499 2.52 0.54 -5.28
CA LEU A 499 3.15 -0.44 -6.18
C LEU A 499 3.71 -1.68 -5.45
N SER A 500 3.61 -1.72 -4.12
CA SER A 500 3.92 -2.90 -3.30
C SER A 500 2.66 -3.61 -2.79
N GLY A 501 1.48 -3.33 -3.40
CA GLY A 501 0.21 -4.02 -3.17
C GLY A 501 -0.70 -3.40 -2.10
N PHE A 502 -0.36 -2.24 -1.57
CA PHE A 502 -1.16 -1.54 -0.55
C PHE A 502 -2.22 -0.66 -1.21
N GLY A 503 -3.47 -0.96 -0.96
CA GLY A 503 -4.62 -0.30 -1.60
C GLY A 503 -4.96 1.07 -1.05
N TYR A 504 -4.68 1.30 0.24
CA TYR A 504 -5.11 2.48 1.00
C TYR A 504 -3.93 3.13 1.70
N TRP A 505 -3.90 4.46 1.69
CA TRP A 505 -2.82 5.21 2.30
C TRP A 505 -3.32 6.54 2.86
N SER A 506 -2.75 6.94 3.98
CA SER A 506 -2.96 8.22 4.64
C SER A 506 -1.62 8.88 4.96
N HIS A 507 -1.66 10.11 5.39
CA HIS A 507 -0.50 10.86 5.88
C HIS A 507 -0.97 11.94 6.85
N ASP A 508 -0.04 12.52 7.61
CA ASP A 508 -0.35 13.54 8.58
C ASP A 508 -0.48 14.91 7.90
N ILE A 509 -1.72 15.37 7.72
CA ILE A 509 -2.03 16.63 7.06
C ILE A 509 -1.43 17.79 7.86
N GLY A 510 -0.61 18.60 7.19
CA GLY A 510 0.13 19.71 7.77
C GLY A 510 1.48 19.31 8.36
N GLY A 511 1.91 18.05 8.17
CA GLY A 511 3.14 17.51 8.73
C GLY A 511 3.03 17.11 10.19
N PHE A 512 3.78 16.08 10.61
CA PHE A 512 3.82 15.62 12.00
C PHE A 512 4.79 16.44 12.84
N GLU A 513 6.06 16.49 12.45
CA GLU A 513 7.10 17.24 13.17
C GLU A 513 6.99 18.75 12.94
N ASN A 514 7.12 19.52 14.00
CA ASN A 514 6.96 20.96 14.04
C ASN A 514 5.53 21.42 13.72
N THR A 515 5.34 22.71 13.53
CA THR A 515 4.06 23.33 13.15
C THR A 515 4.18 23.94 11.76
N ALA A 516 3.28 23.58 10.87
CA ALA A 516 3.23 24.13 9.52
C ALA A 516 2.91 25.64 9.54
N SER A 517 3.43 26.36 8.56
CA SER A 517 2.88 27.66 8.20
C SER A 517 1.46 27.49 7.63
N PRO A 518 0.60 28.54 7.69
CA PRO A 518 -0.77 28.44 7.17
C PRO A 518 -0.86 28.01 5.70
N ASP A 519 0.08 28.44 4.86
CA ASP A 519 0.16 28.06 3.44
C ASP A 519 0.43 26.57 3.25
N VAL A 520 1.42 26.00 3.95
CA VAL A 520 1.71 24.55 3.93
C VAL A 520 0.51 23.76 4.42
N PHE A 521 -0.13 24.18 5.51
CA PHE A 521 -1.31 23.51 6.05
C PHE A 521 -2.44 23.46 5.01
N LYS A 522 -2.77 24.60 4.37
CA LYS A 522 -3.84 24.69 3.37
C LYS A 522 -3.55 23.81 2.13
N ARG A 523 -2.33 23.87 1.58
CA ARG A 523 -1.92 23.01 0.44
C ARG A 523 -1.94 21.54 0.80
N TRP A 524 -1.47 21.18 1.99
CA TRP A 524 -1.49 19.79 2.46
C TRP A 524 -2.90 19.27 2.74
N THR A 525 -3.80 20.15 3.20
CA THR A 525 -5.22 19.82 3.42
C THR A 525 -5.91 19.42 2.12
N ALA A 526 -5.72 20.18 1.04
CA ALA A 526 -6.26 19.83 -0.28
C ALA A 526 -5.74 18.46 -0.77
N PHE A 527 -4.44 18.20 -0.64
CA PHE A 527 -3.83 16.90 -0.94
C PHE A 527 -4.38 15.79 -0.05
N GLY A 528 -4.41 15.99 1.25
CA GLY A 528 -4.82 14.95 2.19
C GLY A 528 -6.29 14.54 2.04
N LEU A 529 -7.18 15.47 1.67
CA LEU A 529 -8.58 15.19 1.44
C LEU A 529 -8.87 14.59 0.05
N LEU A 530 -7.91 14.63 -0.86
CA LEU A 530 -7.92 13.91 -2.14
C LEU A 530 -7.05 12.64 -2.11
N SER A 531 -6.76 12.13 -0.93
CA SER A 531 -6.16 10.81 -0.67
C SER A 531 -7.24 9.80 -0.28
N SER A 532 -6.90 8.51 -0.20
CA SER A 532 -7.88 7.50 0.22
C SER A 532 -8.40 7.76 1.64
N HIS A 533 -7.51 8.01 2.59
CA HIS A 533 -7.85 8.34 3.98
C HIS A 533 -7.18 9.65 4.40
N SER A 534 -7.77 10.37 5.36
CA SER A 534 -7.41 11.76 5.66
C SER A 534 -7.42 12.03 7.16
N ARG A 535 -6.27 12.45 7.71
CA ARG A 535 -6.11 12.69 9.15
C ARG A 535 -5.36 13.99 9.41
N LEU A 536 -5.97 14.88 10.22
CA LEU A 536 -5.31 16.02 10.84
C LEU A 536 -4.56 15.55 12.08
N HIS A 537 -3.23 15.51 12.03
CA HIS A 537 -2.38 15.02 13.11
C HIS A 537 -1.03 15.76 13.13
N GLY A 538 -0.48 15.95 14.31
CA GLY A 538 0.83 16.56 14.51
C GLY A 538 1.51 16.09 15.78
N SER A 539 2.77 16.48 16.02
CA SER A 539 3.49 16.14 17.25
C SER A 539 3.17 17.09 18.40
N SER A 540 3.64 18.31 18.36
CA SER A 540 3.68 19.24 19.52
C SER A 540 2.64 20.37 19.44
N SER A 541 1.77 20.38 18.46
CA SER A 541 0.69 21.38 18.31
C SER A 541 -0.55 20.76 17.66
N TYR A 542 -1.70 21.35 17.95
CA TYR A 542 -2.97 20.92 17.38
C TYR A 542 -3.09 21.26 15.90
N ARG A 543 -3.84 20.43 15.16
CA ARG A 543 -4.08 20.61 13.72
C ARG A 543 -5.50 21.03 13.39
N VAL A 544 -6.17 21.75 14.29
CA VAL A 544 -7.48 22.34 14.02
C VAL A 544 -7.33 23.59 13.13
N PRO A 545 -8.10 23.72 12.04
CA PRO A 545 -7.81 24.69 10.98
C PRO A 545 -7.87 26.16 11.45
N TRP A 546 -8.74 26.53 12.39
CA TRP A 546 -8.83 27.92 12.89
C TRP A 546 -7.63 28.37 13.72
N LEU A 547 -6.72 27.49 14.08
CA LEU A 547 -5.43 27.87 14.71
C LEU A 547 -4.39 28.33 13.68
N PHE A 548 -4.65 28.13 12.39
CA PHE A 548 -3.80 28.62 11.31
C PHE A 548 -4.32 29.96 10.80
N ASP A 549 -5.48 30.00 10.19
CA ASP A 549 -6.23 31.19 9.79
C ASP A 549 -7.67 30.84 9.36
N GLU A 550 -8.51 31.86 9.07
CA GLU A 550 -9.90 31.64 8.62
C GLU A 550 -9.96 31.01 7.21
N GLU A 551 -9.00 31.27 6.33
CA GLU A 551 -8.94 30.63 5.01
C GLU A 551 -8.68 29.12 5.14
N ALA A 552 -7.86 28.69 6.12
CA ALA A 552 -7.65 27.27 6.41
C ALA A 552 -8.96 26.58 6.85
N VAL A 553 -9.86 27.26 7.53
CA VAL A 553 -11.21 26.77 7.86
C VAL A 553 -12.00 26.51 6.58
N GLU A 554 -12.05 27.49 5.67
CA GLU A 554 -12.79 27.36 4.41
C GLU A 554 -12.20 26.29 3.50
N VAL A 555 -10.88 26.18 3.40
CA VAL A 555 -10.19 25.13 2.64
C VAL A 555 -10.53 23.74 3.21
N THR A 556 -10.46 23.58 4.54
CA THR A 556 -10.76 22.28 5.18
C THR A 556 -12.23 21.90 4.97
N LYS A 557 -13.16 22.84 5.13
CA LYS A 557 -14.58 22.63 4.87
C LYS A 557 -14.83 22.21 3.42
N HIS A 558 -14.29 22.98 2.46
CA HIS A 558 -14.47 22.74 1.03
C HIS A 558 -14.05 21.33 0.62
N PHE A 559 -12.80 20.95 0.91
CA PHE A 559 -12.28 19.66 0.48
C PHE A 559 -12.87 18.48 1.28
N SER A 560 -13.28 18.67 2.54
CA SER A 560 -13.98 17.64 3.30
C SER A 560 -15.36 17.34 2.70
N LYS A 561 -16.11 18.37 2.33
CA LYS A 561 -17.41 18.25 1.66
C LYS A 561 -17.25 17.65 0.27
N LEU A 562 -16.28 18.10 -0.52
CA LEU A 562 -15.95 17.54 -1.82
C LEU A 562 -15.64 16.04 -1.73
N LYS A 563 -14.82 15.63 -0.76
CA LYS A 563 -14.51 14.22 -0.54
C LYS A 563 -15.77 13.40 -0.24
N ASN A 564 -16.65 13.89 0.62
CA ASN A 564 -17.89 13.20 0.95
C ASN A 564 -18.81 13.05 -0.29
N GLN A 565 -18.87 14.05 -1.16
CA GLN A 565 -19.58 13.93 -2.44
C GLN A 565 -18.92 12.95 -3.42
N LEU A 566 -17.59 12.83 -3.40
CA LEU A 566 -16.85 11.85 -4.20
C LEU A 566 -16.95 10.41 -3.67
N MET A 567 -17.57 10.17 -2.51
CA MET A 567 -17.60 8.85 -1.87
C MET A 567 -18.16 7.73 -2.76
N PRO A 568 -19.23 7.89 -3.57
CA PRO A 568 -19.69 6.83 -4.45
C PRO A 568 -18.60 6.37 -5.43
N TYR A 569 -17.82 7.30 -5.98
CA TYR A 569 -16.68 6.99 -6.84
C TYR A 569 -15.51 6.36 -6.06
N LEU A 570 -15.12 6.94 -4.92
CA LEU A 570 -14.00 6.46 -4.10
C LEU A 570 -14.28 5.07 -3.53
N PHE A 571 -15.50 4.84 -3.06
CA PHE A 571 -15.87 3.56 -2.48
C PHE A 571 -15.99 2.45 -3.53
N SER A 572 -16.51 2.78 -4.73
CA SER A 572 -16.49 1.86 -5.87
C SER A 572 -15.06 1.48 -6.29
N THR A 573 -14.14 2.46 -6.30
CA THR A 573 -12.70 2.21 -6.52
C THR A 573 -12.11 1.31 -5.42
N SER A 574 -12.57 1.46 -4.18
CA SER A 574 -12.13 0.63 -3.05
C SER A 574 -12.66 -0.80 -3.15
N VAL A 575 -13.89 -0.98 -3.64
CA VAL A 575 -14.43 -2.31 -3.95
C VAL A 575 -13.65 -2.97 -5.08
N GLU A 576 -13.22 -2.21 -6.11
CA GLU A 576 -12.29 -2.70 -7.13
C GLU A 576 -10.96 -3.14 -6.50
N ASN A 577 -10.37 -2.32 -5.62
CA ASN A 577 -9.14 -2.67 -4.90
C ASN A 577 -9.28 -3.96 -4.10
N HIS A 578 -10.36 -4.10 -3.32
CA HIS A 578 -10.63 -5.31 -2.54
C HIS A 578 -10.69 -6.57 -3.42
N LYS A 579 -11.24 -6.47 -4.61
CA LYS A 579 -11.35 -7.58 -5.57
C LYS A 579 -10.04 -7.87 -6.32
N THR A 580 -9.33 -6.83 -6.73
CA THR A 580 -8.20 -6.93 -7.65
C THR A 580 -6.84 -6.66 -7.02
N GLY A 581 -6.77 -5.88 -5.94
CA GLY A 581 -5.52 -5.38 -5.37
C GLY A 581 -4.98 -4.12 -6.05
N VAL A 582 -5.65 -3.61 -7.09
CA VAL A 582 -5.27 -2.35 -7.74
C VAL A 582 -5.53 -1.18 -6.79
N PRO A 583 -4.54 -0.34 -6.45
CA PRO A 583 -4.67 0.67 -5.40
C PRO A 583 -5.66 1.79 -5.74
N VAL A 584 -6.19 2.44 -4.70
CA VAL A 584 -7.05 3.63 -4.84
C VAL A 584 -6.25 4.83 -5.33
N MET A 585 -5.05 5.06 -4.76
CA MET A 585 -4.09 6.07 -5.24
C MET A 585 -3.09 5.38 -6.17
N ARG A 586 -3.12 5.73 -7.45
CA ARG A 586 -2.39 5.04 -8.52
C ARG A 586 -1.25 5.91 -9.05
N PRO A 587 0.01 5.50 -8.98
CA PRO A 587 1.08 6.16 -9.73
C PRO A 587 0.72 6.24 -11.21
N MET A 588 1.13 7.32 -11.86
CA MET A 588 0.78 7.55 -13.28
C MET A 588 1.17 6.39 -14.19
N ILE A 589 2.31 5.74 -13.95
CA ILE A 589 2.76 4.57 -14.71
C ILE A 589 1.79 3.38 -14.63
N LEU A 590 1.04 3.23 -13.55
CA LEU A 590 0.08 2.13 -13.40
C LEU A 590 -1.12 2.28 -14.36
N GLU A 591 -1.49 3.52 -14.70
CA GLU A 591 -2.59 3.84 -15.63
C GLU A 591 -2.13 4.11 -17.06
N PHE A 592 -0.89 4.57 -17.25
CA PHE A 592 -0.36 5.02 -18.54
C PHE A 592 1.04 4.44 -18.81
N ALA A 593 1.19 3.13 -18.66
CA ALA A 593 2.48 2.44 -18.78
C ALA A 593 3.16 2.62 -20.15
N ASP A 594 2.36 2.83 -21.20
CA ASP A 594 2.85 3.03 -22.58
C ASP A 594 3.36 4.45 -22.85
N ASP A 595 3.12 5.40 -21.93
CA ASP A 595 3.64 6.77 -22.03
C ASP A 595 4.92 6.93 -21.18
N PRO A 596 6.10 7.01 -21.80
CA PRO A 596 7.39 7.12 -21.07
C PRO A 596 7.47 8.33 -20.12
N ASN A 597 6.72 9.41 -20.38
CA ASN A 597 6.71 10.58 -19.51
C ASN A 597 6.14 10.26 -18.13
N THR A 598 5.28 9.24 -18.02
CA THR A 598 4.65 8.84 -16.75
C THR A 598 5.56 8.02 -15.85
N HIS A 599 6.66 7.49 -16.38
CA HIS A 599 7.54 6.54 -15.68
C HIS A 599 8.27 7.15 -14.48
N VAL A 600 8.44 8.46 -14.44
CA VAL A 600 9.21 9.16 -13.40
C VAL A 600 8.37 10.11 -12.54
N LEU A 601 7.05 10.15 -12.75
CA LEU A 601 6.16 11.09 -12.07
C LEU A 601 5.88 10.64 -10.62
N ASP A 602 6.29 11.44 -9.67
CA ASP A 602 6.19 11.19 -8.22
C ASP A 602 5.47 12.29 -7.43
N ARG A 603 4.91 13.32 -8.12
CA ARG A 603 4.19 14.46 -7.52
C ARG A 603 2.77 14.61 -8.06
N GLN A 604 2.27 13.62 -8.75
CA GLN A 604 0.91 13.50 -9.21
C GLN A 604 0.50 12.03 -9.26
N TYR A 605 -0.79 11.77 -9.22
CA TYR A 605 -1.34 10.42 -9.22
C TYR A 605 -2.76 10.40 -9.77
N MET A 606 -3.25 9.21 -10.12
CA MET A 606 -4.66 8.99 -10.36
C MET A 606 -5.34 8.54 -9.06
N LEU A 607 -6.39 9.23 -8.67
CA LEU A 607 -7.32 8.79 -7.64
C LEU A 607 -8.41 7.95 -8.33
N GLY A 608 -8.33 6.64 -8.18
CA GLY A 608 -9.05 5.70 -9.03
C GLY A 608 -8.56 5.71 -10.49
N SER A 609 -9.43 5.32 -11.42
CA SER A 609 -9.10 5.23 -12.85
C SER A 609 -9.25 6.56 -13.61
N SER A 610 -9.97 7.54 -13.04
CA SER A 610 -10.49 8.65 -13.84
C SER A 610 -10.09 10.04 -13.37
N LEU A 611 -9.65 10.22 -12.11
CA LEU A 611 -9.40 11.52 -11.52
C LEU A 611 -7.89 11.72 -11.25
N LEU A 612 -7.24 12.61 -11.99
CA LEU A 612 -5.85 13.01 -11.76
C LEU A 612 -5.79 14.09 -10.68
N VAL A 613 -4.88 13.91 -9.73
CA VAL A 613 -4.58 14.85 -8.65
C VAL A 613 -3.10 15.21 -8.68
N ALA A 614 -2.78 16.50 -8.75
CA ALA A 614 -1.41 16.99 -8.63
C ALA A 614 -1.32 18.06 -7.53
N PRO A 615 -0.92 17.66 -6.31
CA PRO A 615 -0.81 18.58 -5.19
C PRO A 615 0.16 19.74 -5.47
N ILE A 616 -0.15 20.93 -4.98
CA ILE A 616 0.72 22.10 -5.09
C ILE A 616 1.67 22.12 -3.88
N MET A 617 2.97 22.14 -4.16
CA MET A 617 4.03 22.00 -3.16
C MET A 617 4.95 23.25 -3.16
N ASN A 618 4.32 24.42 -3.16
CA ASN A 618 5.00 25.72 -3.07
C ASN A 618 4.04 26.81 -2.57
N GLU A 619 4.61 27.89 -2.03
CA GLU A 619 3.88 29.04 -1.51
C GLU A 619 3.20 29.84 -2.63
N ASP A 620 3.85 29.97 -3.79
CA ASP A 620 3.37 30.78 -4.92
C ASP A 620 2.09 30.23 -5.59
N GLY A 621 1.67 29.01 -5.22
CA GLY A 621 0.48 28.36 -5.80
C GLY A 621 0.68 27.83 -7.21
N VAL A 622 1.91 27.72 -7.69
CA VAL A 622 2.20 27.25 -9.05
C VAL A 622 2.05 25.73 -9.10
N GLY A 623 0.98 25.27 -9.74
CA GLY A 623 0.76 23.86 -10.06
C GLY A 623 1.42 23.51 -11.39
N SER A 624 2.12 22.36 -11.42
CA SER A 624 2.71 21.80 -12.65
C SER A 624 2.41 20.30 -12.70
N CYS A 625 1.71 19.86 -13.75
CA CYS A 625 1.38 18.47 -13.95
C CYS A 625 1.52 18.05 -15.42
N TYR A 626 1.80 16.80 -15.65
CA TYR A 626 1.77 16.20 -16.97
C TYR A 626 0.40 15.54 -17.21
N LEU A 627 -0.28 15.95 -18.26
CA LEU A 627 -1.51 15.30 -18.73
C LEU A 627 -1.16 14.35 -19.88
N PRO A 628 -1.34 13.02 -19.73
CA PRO A 628 -1.21 12.07 -20.84
C PRO A 628 -2.13 12.43 -22.03
N HIS A 629 -1.85 11.83 -23.19
CA HIS A 629 -2.67 12.06 -24.39
C HIS A 629 -4.16 11.83 -24.16
N GLY A 630 -5.00 12.64 -24.82
CA GLY A 630 -6.46 12.67 -24.71
C GLY A 630 -6.97 13.99 -24.15
N LYS A 631 -8.26 14.11 -23.98
CA LYS A 631 -8.88 15.30 -23.39
C LYS A 631 -9.02 15.15 -21.89
N TRP A 632 -8.76 16.23 -21.18
CA TRP A 632 -8.89 16.31 -19.74
C TRP A 632 -9.81 17.46 -19.38
N THR A 633 -10.73 17.23 -18.45
CA THR A 633 -11.62 18.29 -17.95
C THR A 633 -11.21 18.63 -16.52
N HIS A 634 -10.87 19.89 -16.27
CA HIS A 634 -10.60 20.34 -14.90
C HIS A 634 -11.88 20.19 -14.06
N TYR A 635 -11.81 19.43 -12.97
CA TYR A 635 -13.00 19.02 -12.22
C TYR A 635 -13.78 20.21 -11.65
N LEU A 636 -13.08 21.21 -11.08
CA LEU A 636 -13.70 22.36 -10.41
C LEU A 636 -14.18 23.44 -11.40
N THR A 637 -13.43 23.74 -12.47
CA THR A 637 -13.76 24.82 -13.44
C THR A 637 -14.52 24.32 -14.65
N LYS A 638 -14.55 22.99 -14.89
CA LYS A 638 -15.09 22.33 -16.09
C LYS A 638 -14.39 22.72 -17.41
N GLU A 639 -13.25 23.39 -17.34
CA GLU A 639 -12.43 23.70 -18.52
C GLU A 639 -11.84 22.43 -19.13
N VAL A 640 -11.87 22.32 -20.46
CA VAL A 640 -11.33 21.18 -21.21
C VAL A 640 -9.96 21.54 -21.77
N VAL A 641 -8.99 20.68 -21.51
CA VAL A 641 -7.57 20.84 -21.91
C VAL A 641 -7.14 19.64 -22.74
N GLU A 642 -6.38 19.86 -23.81
CA GLU A 642 -5.71 18.79 -24.55
C GLU A 642 -4.48 18.30 -23.81
N GLY A 643 -4.38 16.98 -23.62
CA GLY A 643 -3.22 16.33 -23.00
C GLY A 643 -2.04 16.12 -23.96
N GLY A 644 -1.08 15.28 -23.56
CA GLY A 644 0.20 15.05 -24.23
C GLY A 644 1.25 16.12 -23.89
N SER A 645 1.00 16.93 -22.88
CA SER A 645 1.89 18.05 -22.48
C SER A 645 1.87 18.37 -21.00
N TRP A 646 2.86 19.11 -20.55
CA TRP A 646 2.89 19.69 -19.22
C TRP A 646 1.99 20.92 -19.17
N GLN A 647 1.15 20.97 -18.13
CA GLN A 647 0.36 22.14 -17.75
C GLN A 647 1.05 22.87 -16.61
N LYS A 648 1.02 24.20 -16.62
CA LYS A 648 1.57 25.04 -15.55
C LYS A 648 0.71 26.26 -15.35
N GLU A 649 0.02 26.32 -14.22
CA GLU A 649 -0.91 27.37 -13.87
C GLU A 649 -0.78 27.76 -12.39
N THR A 650 -1.34 28.91 -12.02
CA THR A 650 -1.39 29.33 -10.63
C THR A 650 -2.78 29.10 -10.07
N TYR A 651 -2.84 28.49 -8.89
CA TYR A 651 -4.06 28.10 -8.19
C TYR A 651 -4.10 28.79 -6.81
N ASP A 652 -5.28 29.21 -6.40
CA ASP A 652 -5.55 29.62 -5.03
C ASP A 652 -5.57 28.40 -4.08
N TYR A 653 -5.90 28.60 -2.79
CA TYR A 653 -5.97 27.48 -1.83
C TYR A 653 -7.24 26.65 -1.96
N MET A 654 -8.28 27.14 -2.67
CA MET A 654 -9.53 26.44 -2.92
C MET A 654 -9.47 25.55 -4.17
N SER A 655 -8.32 25.51 -4.86
CA SER A 655 -8.14 24.79 -6.11
C SER A 655 -6.74 24.19 -6.24
N LEU A 656 -6.60 23.21 -7.12
CA LEU A 656 -5.36 22.53 -7.52
C LEU A 656 -5.57 21.89 -8.89
N PRO A 657 -4.51 21.44 -9.59
CA PRO A 657 -4.67 20.59 -10.76
C PRO A 657 -5.45 19.30 -10.39
N LEU A 658 -6.72 19.29 -10.75
CA LEU A 658 -7.67 18.19 -10.51
C LEU A 658 -8.43 17.94 -11.82
N PHE A 659 -8.05 16.89 -12.55
CA PHE A 659 -8.53 16.65 -13.90
C PHE A 659 -9.18 15.28 -14.06
N VAL A 660 -10.34 15.27 -14.75
CA VAL A 660 -11.01 14.05 -15.16
C VAL A 660 -10.58 13.69 -16.59
N ARG A 661 -10.11 12.45 -16.79
CA ARG A 661 -9.75 11.96 -18.12
C ARG A 661 -10.98 11.79 -19.01
N GLU A 662 -10.79 11.85 -20.32
CA GLU A 662 -11.83 11.57 -21.29
C GLU A 662 -12.42 10.15 -21.15
N ASN A 663 -13.60 9.96 -21.70
CA ASN A 663 -14.32 8.68 -21.67
C ASN A 663 -14.55 8.13 -20.26
N SER A 664 -14.80 9.01 -19.29
CA SER A 664 -15.03 8.67 -17.88
C SER A 664 -16.46 8.98 -17.45
N ILE A 665 -16.95 8.19 -16.50
CA ILE A 665 -18.18 8.43 -15.76
C ILE A 665 -17.82 8.43 -14.27
N LEU A 666 -18.05 9.56 -13.57
CA LEU A 666 -17.86 9.67 -12.13
C LEU A 666 -19.21 9.59 -11.43
N ALA A 667 -19.33 8.71 -10.45
CA ALA A 667 -20.48 8.66 -9.57
C ALA A 667 -20.30 9.66 -8.42
N ILE A 668 -21.16 10.65 -8.33
CA ILE A 668 -21.13 11.74 -7.35
C ILE A 668 -22.35 11.66 -6.46
N GLY A 669 -22.14 11.74 -5.14
CA GLY A 669 -23.21 11.67 -4.15
C GLY A 669 -23.85 13.00 -3.87
N SER A 670 -25.07 12.94 -3.32
CA SER A 670 -25.86 14.12 -2.91
C SER A 670 -25.55 14.59 -1.48
N VAL A 671 -24.78 13.83 -0.68
CA VAL A 671 -24.48 14.12 0.72
C VAL A 671 -23.03 14.58 0.87
N ASP A 672 -22.84 15.75 1.48
CA ASP A 672 -21.52 16.35 1.73
C ASP A 672 -21.12 16.36 3.22
N SER A 673 -22.03 16.01 4.11
CA SER A 673 -21.87 16.15 5.56
C SER A 673 -21.25 14.91 6.24
N ARG A 674 -21.20 13.76 5.55
CA ARG A 674 -20.66 12.49 6.08
C ARG A 674 -20.25 11.55 4.94
N PRO A 675 -19.30 10.63 5.16
CA PRO A 675 -18.84 9.70 4.12
C PRO A 675 -19.64 8.40 4.00
N ASP A 676 -20.45 8.05 5.03
CA ASP A 676 -21.10 6.73 5.19
C ASP A 676 -22.62 6.84 4.99
N TYR A 677 -23.04 7.30 3.84
CA TYR A 677 -24.46 7.37 3.42
C TYR A 677 -24.73 6.33 2.33
N ASP A 678 -26.00 6.18 1.94
CA ASP A 678 -26.37 5.30 0.82
C ASP A 678 -25.91 5.92 -0.50
N PHE A 679 -24.85 5.37 -1.09
CA PHE A 679 -24.22 5.87 -2.31
C PHE A 679 -25.08 5.69 -3.56
N SER A 680 -26.09 4.82 -3.51
CA SER A 680 -27.00 4.58 -4.63
C SER A 680 -28.19 5.55 -4.66
N ASN A 681 -28.44 6.26 -3.56
CA ASN A 681 -29.55 7.18 -3.46
C ASN A 681 -29.22 8.55 -4.05
N ASP A 682 -30.01 9.03 -4.99
CA ASP A 682 -29.86 10.33 -5.67
C ASP A 682 -28.45 10.53 -6.27
N VAL A 683 -27.81 9.45 -6.76
CA VAL A 683 -26.48 9.52 -7.37
C VAL A 683 -26.52 10.28 -8.69
N THR A 684 -25.51 11.12 -8.91
CA THR A 684 -25.26 11.79 -10.18
C THR A 684 -24.10 11.13 -10.91
N PHE A 685 -24.33 10.65 -12.14
CA PHE A 685 -23.29 10.17 -13.03
C PHE A 685 -22.79 11.31 -13.92
N GLU A 686 -21.66 11.89 -13.59
CA GLU A 686 -21.01 12.92 -14.39
C GLU A 686 -20.18 12.27 -15.51
N CYS A 687 -20.58 12.52 -16.75
CA CYS A 687 -19.96 11.98 -17.96
C CYS A 687 -19.01 13.00 -18.58
N TYR A 688 -17.81 12.55 -18.94
CA TYR A 688 -16.74 13.42 -19.42
C TYR A 688 -16.21 12.97 -20.78
N GLN A 689 -16.28 13.83 -21.80
CA GLN A 689 -15.62 13.75 -23.10
C GLN A 689 -15.62 12.34 -23.70
N PHE A 690 -16.81 11.77 -23.98
CA PHE A 690 -16.93 10.44 -24.58
C PHE A 690 -16.17 10.33 -25.90
N VAL A 691 -15.38 9.28 -26.03
CA VAL A 691 -14.62 8.92 -27.25
C VAL A 691 -15.44 7.98 -28.10
N ASP A 692 -15.47 8.24 -29.41
CA ASP A 692 -16.26 7.45 -30.36
C ASP A 692 -15.85 5.96 -30.34
N ASN A 693 -16.85 5.08 -30.29
CA ASN A 693 -16.72 3.62 -30.29
C ASN A 693 -15.95 3.05 -29.07
N LYS A 694 -15.88 3.81 -27.98
CA LYS A 694 -15.34 3.31 -26.71
C LYS A 694 -16.43 3.28 -25.65
N GLU A 695 -16.53 2.16 -24.92
CA GLU A 695 -17.41 2.05 -23.77
C GLU A 695 -16.82 2.84 -22.59
N ALA A 696 -17.66 3.66 -21.95
CA ALA A 696 -17.43 4.22 -20.63
C ALA A 696 -18.39 3.54 -19.65
N SER A 697 -17.93 3.25 -18.43
CA SER A 697 -18.77 2.60 -17.45
C SER A 697 -18.44 3.06 -16.02
N ALA A 698 -19.45 2.96 -15.14
CA ALA A 698 -19.30 3.16 -13.70
C ALA A 698 -20.30 2.27 -12.96
N PHE A 699 -20.04 2.05 -11.68
CA PHE A 699 -20.98 1.37 -10.81
C PHE A 699 -21.03 2.07 -9.45
N VAL A 700 -22.10 1.86 -8.72
CA VAL A 700 -22.28 2.32 -7.35
C VAL A 700 -22.62 1.15 -6.44
N THR A 701 -22.19 1.26 -5.21
CA THR A 701 -22.41 0.23 -4.18
C THR A 701 -23.17 0.81 -3.00
N ASP A 702 -23.65 -0.05 -2.12
CA ASP A 702 -23.98 0.36 -0.75
C ASP A 702 -22.69 0.47 0.10
N ILE A 703 -22.85 0.89 1.35
CA ILE A 703 -21.74 1.04 2.30
C ILE A 703 -21.06 -0.30 2.69
N ASN A 704 -21.60 -1.42 2.27
CA ASN A 704 -21.03 -2.76 2.47
C ASN A 704 -20.33 -3.29 1.23
N GLY A 705 -20.24 -2.48 0.16
CA GLY A 705 -19.60 -2.85 -1.09
C GLY A 705 -20.43 -3.72 -2.03
N VAL A 706 -21.74 -3.87 -1.77
CA VAL A 706 -22.65 -4.59 -2.66
C VAL A 706 -23.06 -3.67 -3.80
N VAL A 707 -22.83 -4.09 -5.05
CA VAL A 707 -23.22 -3.31 -6.24
C VAL A 707 -24.74 -3.12 -6.28
N LYS A 708 -25.19 -1.88 -6.32
CA LYS A 708 -26.59 -1.45 -6.39
C LYS A 708 -26.98 -0.94 -7.76
N GLY A 709 -26.02 -0.39 -8.51
CA GLY A 709 -26.31 0.13 -9.82
C GLY A 709 -25.08 0.16 -10.72
N GLU A 710 -25.33 0.06 -12.02
CA GLU A 710 -24.31 0.12 -13.08
C GLU A 710 -24.80 1.03 -14.21
N ILE A 711 -23.88 1.74 -14.84
CA ILE A 711 -24.09 2.52 -16.06
C ILE A 711 -23.01 2.20 -17.08
N LYS A 712 -23.43 2.06 -18.34
CA LYS A 712 -22.56 1.95 -19.52
C LYS A 712 -23.02 2.94 -20.58
N ALA A 713 -22.07 3.55 -21.26
CA ALA A 713 -22.33 4.47 -22.36
C ALA A 713 -21.33 4.25 -23.49
N VAL A 714 -21.84 4.28 -24.73
CA VAL A 714 -21.04 4.22 -25.95
C VAL A 714 -21.48 5.36 -26.88
N LYS A 715 -20.54 6.16 -27.36
CA LYS A 715 -20.75 7.24 -28.30
C LYS A 715 -20.41 6.78 -29.71
N GLU A 716 -21.31 7.05 -30.70
CA GLU A 716 -21.13 6.81 -32.11
C GLU A 716 -21.55 8.08 -32.89
N GLY A 717 -20.57 8.89 -33.27
CA GLY A 717 -20.82 10.18 -33.90
C GLY A 717 -21.60 11.14 -33.01
N ASN A 718 -22.85 11.49 -33.39
CA ASN A 718 -23.74 12.35 -32.59
C ASN A 718 -24.68 11.57 -31.64
N LYS A 719 -24.59 10.24 -31.61
CA LYS A 719 -25.44 9.38 -30.78
C LYS A 719 -24.67 8.83 -29.60
N ILE A 720 -25.26 8.87 -28.40
CA ILE A 720 -24.77 8.17 -27.19
C ILE A 720 -25.84 7.13 -26.82
N SER A 721 -25.47 5.86 -26.89
CA SER A 721 -26.27 4.75 -26.36
C SER A 721 -25.94 4.51 -24.91
N VAL A 722 -26.93 4.54 -24.05
CA VAL A 722 -26.76 4.37 -22.59
C VAL A 722 -27.56 3.16 -22.11
N GLU A 723 -26.93 2.31 -21.32
CA GLU A 723 -27.56 1.20 -20.61
C GLU A 723 -27.32 1.36 -19.10
N THR A 724 -28.40 1.30 -18.31
CA THR A 724 -28.31 1.37 -16.86
C THR A 724 -28.99 0.16 -16.21
N LYS A 725 -28.40 -0.33 -15.13
CA LYS A 725 -28.98 -1.33 -14.22
C LYS A 725 -29.14 -0.68 -12.86
N MET A 726 -30.23 0.04 -12.65
CA MET A 726 -30.53 0.85 -11.46
C MET A 726 -31.92 0.48 -10.94
N PRO A 727 -32.13 -0.76 -10.43
CA PRO A 727 -33.45 -1.23 -9.99
C PRO A 727 -33.93 -0.40 -8.81
N ASP A 728 -35.14 0.17 -8.95
CA ASP A 728 -35.83 0.96 -7.93
C ASP A 728 -35.09 2.23 -7.44
N LEU A 729 -34.13 2.74 -8.26
CA LEU A 729 -33.33 3.91 -7.92
C LEU A 729 -33.66 5.11 -8.83
N SER A 730 -33.59 6.31 -8.24
CA SER A 730 -33.57 7.59 -8.95
C SER A 730 -32.13 8.05 -9.11
N TYR A 731 -31.76 8.56 -10.27
CA TYR A 731 -30.41 9.02 -10.57
C TYR A 731 -30.40 10.11 -11.63
N THR A 732 -29.32 10.85 -11.70
CA THR A 732 -29.11 11.90 -12.70
C THR A 732 -27.90 11.56 -13.56
N ILE A 733 -27.97 11.78 -14.87
CA ILE A 733 -26.82 11.79 -15.78
C ILE A 733 -26.51 13.23 -16.15
N VAL A 734 -25.25 13.64 -16.04
CA VAL A 734 -24.76 14.97 -16.46
C VAL A 734 -23.77 14.79 -17.59
N LEU A 735 -24.03 15.38 -18.73
CA LEU A 735 -23.11 15.44 -19.87
C LEU A 735 -22.28 16.71 -19.75
N ASN A 736 -21.12 16.64 -19.11
CA ASN A 736 -20.25 17.80 -18.89
C ASN A 736 -19.73 18.39 -20.22
N GLY A 737 -19.85 19.71 -20.36
CA GLY A 737 -19.41 20.46 -21.55
C GLY A 737 -20.36 20.36 -22.76
N VAL A 738 -21.47 19.60 -22.66
CA VAL A 738 -22.52 19.54 -23.69
C VAL A 738 -23.57 20.58 -23.36
N GLN A 739 -23.69 21.60 -24.19
CA GLN A 739 -24.63 22.72 -23.94
C GLN A 739 -26.09 22.36 -24.28
N THR A 740 -26.29 21.57 -25.32
CA THR A 740 -27.64 21.17 -25.79
C THR A 740 -27.62 19.76 -26.37
N ILE A 741 -28.72 19.06 -26.26
CA ILE A 741 -28.98 17.81 -27.00
C ILE A 741 -30.16 18.00 -27.93
N THR A 742 -30.17 17.28 -29.05
CA THR A 742 -31.26 17.28 -29.98
C THR A 742 -32.49 16.55 -29.45
N SER A 743 -32.27 15.39 -28.83
CA SER A 743 -33.31 14.57 -28.21
C SER A 743 -32.74 13.52 -27.27
N THR A 744 -33.59 12.99 -26.40
CA THR A 744 -33.35 11.76 -25.64
C THR A 744 -34.60 10.87 -25.73
N SER A 745 -34.40 9.56 -25.76
CA SER A 745 -35.51 8.62 -25.76
C SER A 745 -36.05 8.31 -24.37
N ALA A 746 -35.39 8.78 -23.27
CA ALA A 746 -35.85 8.64 -21.91
C ALA A 746 -35.36 9.78 -21.00
N GLY A 747 -36.04 9.96 -19.87
CA GLY A 747 -35.69 10.91 -18.82
C GLY A 747 -36.21 12.34 -19.05
N ASN A 748 -36.14 13.15 -17.99
CA ASN A 748 -36.45 14.57 -18.02
C ASN A 748 -35.17 15.37 -18.19
N VAL A 749 -35.13 16.22 -19.20
CA VAL A 749 -33.96 17.01 -19.60
C VAL A 749 -34.02 18.40 -18.98
N GLU A 750 -32.90 18.80 -18.33
CA GLU A 750 -32.70 20.15 -17.85
C GLU A 750 -31.33 20.67 -18.32
N GLN A 751 -31.26 21.90 -18.75
CA GLN A 751 -30.01 22.59 -19.10
C GLN A 751 -29.45 23.27 -17.87
N SER A 752 -28.13 23.11 -17.65
CA SER A 752 -27.40 23.77 -16.57
C SER A 752 -26.14 24.45 -17.10
N SER A 753 -25.49 25.29 -16.27
CA SER A 753 -24.22 25.92 -16.62
C SER A 753 -23.11 24.92 -16.96
N ASP A 754 -23.15 23.74 -16.36
CA ASP A 754 -22.12 22.71 -16.47
C ASP A 754 -22.36 21.70 -17.60
N GLY A 755 -23.61 21.68 -18.12
CA GLY A 755 -23.98 20.77 -19.19
C GLY A 755 -25.46 20.37 -19.16
N VAL A 756 -25.80 19.32 -19.87
CA VAL A 756 -27.17 18.77 -19.94
C VAL A 756 -27.35 17.75 -18.81
N ARG A 757 -28.41 17.93 -18.01
CA ARG A 757 -28.85 17.01 -16.96
C ARG A 757 -30.04 16.18 -17.45
N ILE A 758 -30.02 14.89 -17.21
CA ILE A 758 -31.11 13.97 -17.55
C ILE A 758 -31.49 13.19 -16.27
N GLN A 759 -32.68 13.46 -15.73
CA GLN A 759 -33.20 12.73 -14.57
C GLN A 759 -33.92 11.45 -15.02
N LEU A 760 -33.61 10.36 -14.36
CA LEU A 760 -34.06 9.01 -14.70
C LEU A 760 -34.47 8.24 -13.45
N ASN A 761 -35.32 7.24 -13.66
CA ASN A 761 -35.72 6.29 -12.63
C ASN A 761 -35.63 4.87 -13.20
N ASN A 762 -35.20 3.92 -12.39
CA ASN A 762 -35.08 2.50 -12.72
C ASN A 762 -34.10 2.19 -13.86
N SER A 763 -33.91 0.92 -14.09
CA SER A 763 -33.04 0.42 -15.17
C SER A 763 -33.63 0.74 -16.54
N GLN A 764 -32.81 1.27 -17.44
CA GLN A 764 -33.21 1.66 -18.78
C GLN A 764 -32.09 1.46 -19.80
N ALA A 765 -32.49 1.23 -21.05
CA ALA A 765 -31.63 1.40 -22.21
C ALA A 765 -32.24 2.53 -23.07
N PHE A 766 -31.46 3.54 -23.40
CA PHE A 766 -31.94 4.73 -24.12
C PHE A 766 -30.83 5.39 -24.93
N GLU A 767 -31.23 6.28 -25.81
CA GLU A 767 -30.32 7.00 -26.69
C GLU A 767 -30.41 8.51 -26.44
N ILE A 768 -29.27 9.18 -26.55
CA ILE A 768 -29.14 10.63 -26.53
C ILE A 768 -28.57 11.06 -27.87
N ILE A 769 -29.19 12.04 -28.52
CA ILE A 769 -28.70 12.63 -29.76
C ILE A 769 -28.16 14.03 -29.45
N LEU A 770 -26.86 14.22 -29.69
CA LEU A 770 -26.12 15.47 -29.47
C LEU A 770 -26.50 16.54 -30.50
#